data_8228dc1fba0b40c89846c50552d15ecf
#
_entry.id   8228dc1fba0b40c89846c50552d15ecf
#
_cell.length_a   1.000
_cell.length_b   1.000
_cell.length_c   1.000
_cell.angle_alpha   90.00
_cell.angle_beta   90.00
_cell.angle_gamma   90.00
#
_symmetry.space_group_name_H-M   'P 1'
#
loop_
_entity.id
_entity.type
_entity.pdbx_description
1 polymer ?
#
loop_
_entity_poly.entity_id
_entity_poly.type
_entity_poly.pdbx_seq_one_letter_code
_entity_poly.pdbx_strand_id
1 'polypeptide(L)'
;MERTTDKWMQKFNDTLVPETFVEITVGITAPGVNKKAKFVTSAMSAFASANALSQAGVASFTKYGTGEPNLCVLDGSCKVVPASAPYENTGFVSSTIFSTSNHPVLFAMFFNEVKSSVPGVNIIWSSIFNEYATSFKVTSYLGTQELNSVTVTGNTSVSSDVEIELNGFDFVKVEVLDWCIPNRKARIEQFRIGRYLIFDKTKILSFRHTSSRDPISGQLSQESISFSLDNSDRTWDSVNPQGIYKYIYERQPISVRYGMDIDGKVEWVNGGKFFLSEWSVPANSIEASFSARDSFLYLMSTTYTGRKYGTLYEMCYDALELLEADEITFDISDELKDYSADISSDGSSYKNSDILQLAANAAGMALYQTRDGVITIKRAYEFGSGTNVEDITLLNNYSWPEITFAQNLLNVTTSVGNKTYAYPENPSGRGVSQSLSNALLSESTLEKSRNALTESYSVLSNRRKATLEYRASPTTDALDFVKIHHQFDYSATLLLTNVSYTYNGCFKGKLEGYMMADVKSLIVDKSNETLEWGQSVVITATLSPASQDSPKISWSASPEGIVSLHVLTNTEGKSTCQVKWNSPGTAIVTASAGGNSASCSFLTTGYYLSDIPEGGTMLMDEGSNVVEFIVAKHDYESELNGAGRTFLIRKRYPVLMSWDSSWSAYAQSDINTWLNGEYLNTFSSAQKEAIGSTTFYYTPGFTAMDFSVGSSKVSTMSKAVFLPSAHEFGGDCEGNDVFGWTKNSPDYKYNEGTSFPQAKVILESMLAADNAAITDGSCRVFTRTPYLYSAAYASGLHSSDRKDFLSRMVTTLEDTVIYGDSGFSVLWGHTAAIGPNLLYYCAHPSFTLPETTQIDANGKLVF
;
A
#
# COMPACT_ATOMS: atom_id res chain seq x y z
N MET A 1 -17.35 4.85 -11.83
CA MET A 1 -17.45 4.50 -13.27
C MET A 1 -16.34 3.53 -13.66
N GLU A 2 -16.73 2.45 -14.34
CA GLU A 2 -15.77 1.50 -14.91
C GLU A 2 -15.00 2.12 -16.08
N ARG A 3 -13.73 1.79 -16.18
CA ARG A 3 -12.86 2.34 -17.25
C ARG A 3 -13.10 1.60 -18.56
N THR A 4 -13.32 2.36 -19.61
CA THR A 4 -13.45 1.87 -20.99
C THR A 4 -12.50 2.64 -21.92
N THR A 5 -12.38 2.16 -23.16
CA THR A 5 -11.63 2.91 -24.16
C THR A 5 -12.40 4.18 -24.60
N ASP A 6 -11.67 5.17 -25.12
CA ASP A 6 -12.29 6.37 -25.70
C ASP A 6 -13.23 6.01 -26.85
N LYS A 7 -12.94 4.94 -27.58
CA LYS A 7 -13.80 4.43 -28.64
C LYS A 7 -15.14 3.91 -28.12
N TRP A 8 -15.15 3.24 -26.94
CA TRP A 8 -16.38 2.81 -26.30
C TRP A 8 -17.29 4.00 -26.05
N MET A 9 -16.76 5.05 -25.40
CA MET A 9 -17.54 6.24 -25.07
C MET A 9 -18.03 6.96 -26.31
N GLN A 10 -17.20 7.08 -27.36
CA GLN A 10 -17.59 7.65 -28.62
C GLN A 10 -18.75 6.88 -29.26
N LYS A 11 -18.61 5.55 -29.37
CA LYS A 11 -19.64 4.68 -29.98
C LYS A 11 -20.93 4.64 -29.16
N PHE A 12 -20.81 4.69 -27.84
CA PHE A 12 -22.00 4.73 -26.95
C PHE A 12 -22.80 6.03 -27.14
N ASN A 13 -22.13 7.16 -27.39
CA ASN A 13 -22.77 8.47 -27.61
C ASN A 13 -23.25 8.66 -29.05
N ASP A 14 -22.97 7.76 -29.96
CA ASP A 14 -23.52 7.80 -31.32
C ASP A 14 -25.05 7.70 -31.35
N THR A 15 -25.67 8.21 -32.39
CA THR A 15 -27.13 8.12 -32.58
C THR A 15 -27.61 6.68 -32.61
N LEU A 16 -26.84 5.78 -33.22
CA LEU A 16 -27.06 4.33 -33.25
C LEU A 16 -26.00 3.66 -32.38
N VAL A 17 -26.42 3.13 -31.26
CA VAL A 17 -25.55 2.36 -30.36
C VAL A 17 -25.24 1.02 -31.01
N PRO A 18 -23.95 0.59 -31.00
CA PRO A 18 -23.60 -0.75 -31.44
C PRO A 18 -24.31 -1.86 -30.67
N GLU A 19 -24.20 -3.09 -31.16
CA GLU A 19 -24.76 -4.25 -30.45
C GLU A 19 -24.12 -4.36 -29.07
N THR A 20 -24.96 -4.54 -28.05
CA THR A 20 -24.57 -4.72 -26.66
C THR A 20 -24.83 -6.13 -26.19
N PHE A 21 -24.06 -6.57 -25.19
CA PHE A 21 -24.05 -7.93 -24.68
C PHE A 21 -24.10 -7.97 -23.16
N VAL A 22 -24.75 -8.99 -22.63
CA VAL A 22 -24.61 -9.43 -21.24
C VAL A 22 -24.08 -10.84 -21.26
N GLU A 23 -23.08 -11.09 -20.44
CA GLU A 23 -22.60 -12.44 -20.18
C GLU A 23 -22.67 -12.72 -18.69
N ILE A 24 -23.22 -13.86 -18.34
CA ILE A 24 -23.40 -14.32 -16.96
C ILE A 24 -22.64 -15.62 -16.79
N THR A 25 -21.71 -15.65 -15.83
CA THR A 25 -21.04 -16.89 -15.42
C THR A 25 -21.62 -17.36 -14.11
N VAL A 26 -22.19 -18.55 -14.11
CA VAL A 26 -22.75 -19.21 -12.91
C VAL A 26 -21.78 -20.29 -12.43
N GLY A 27 -21.26 -20.14 -11.23
CA GLY A 27 -20.37 -21.11 -10.60
C GLY A 27 -21.16 -22.18 -9.85
N ILE A 28 -21.25 -23.37 -10.43
CA ILE A 28 -21.87 -24.54 -9.80
C ILE A 28 -20.85 -25.22 -8.90
N THR A 29 -20.77 -24.76 -7.67
CA THR A 29 -19.77 -25.18 -6.69
C THR A 29 -20.35 -25.22 -5.27
N ALA A 30 -19.69 -25.90 -4.34
CA ALA A 30 -20.07 -25.83 -2.94
C ALA A 30 -19.58 -24.50 -2.33
N PRO A 31 -20.45 -23.73 -1.64
CA PRO A 31 -20.05 -22.45 -1.04
C PRO A 31 -18.85 -22.59 -0.11
N GLY A 32 -17.87 -21.72 -0.27
CA GLY A 32 -16.65 -21.68 0.54
C GLY A 32 -15.61 -22.77 0.25
N VAL A 33 -15.84 -23.67 -0.70
CA VAL A 33 -14.90 -24.77 -1.00
C VAL A 33 -13.57 -24.24 -1.54
N ASN A 34 -13.62 -23.26 -2.43
CA ASN A 34 -12.41 -22.72 -3.06
C ASN A 34 -11.55 -21.93 -2.07
N LYS A 35 -12.14 -21.26 -1.08
CA LYS A 35 -11.40 -20.56 -0.01
C LYS A 35 -10.64 -21.53 0.90
N LYS A 36 -11.19 -22.72 1.11
CA LYS A 36 -10.60 -23.77 1.96
C LYS A 36 -9.53 -24.58 1.25
N ALA A 37 -9.42 -24.47 -0.07
CA ALA A 37 -8.43 -25.19 -0.86
C ALA A 37 -7.01 -24.69 -0.60
N LYS A 38 -6.09 -25.59 -0.30
CA LYS A 38 -4.65 -25.34 -0.27
C LYS A 38 -4.02 -26.01 -1.49
N PHE A 39 -3.14 -25.28 -2.17
CA PHE A 39 -2.51 -25.80 -3.38
C PHE A 39 -1.13 -26.34 -3.08
N VAL A 40 -0.89 -27.58 -3.52
CA VAL A 40 0.42 -28.22 -3.54
C VAL A 40 0.73 -28.57 -4.99
N THR A 41 1.93 -28.28 -5.41
CA THR A 41 2.34 -28.41 -6.81
C THR A 41 3.60 -29.24 -6.95
N SER A 42 3.81 -29.81 -8.11
CA SER A 42 5.15 -30.22 -8.54
C SER A 42 6.09 -29.02 -8.56
N ALA A 43 7.38 -29.24 -8.80
CA ALA A 43 8.36 -28.13 -8.81
C ALA A 43 7.90 -26.95 -9.68
N MET A 44 7.84 -25.78 -9.07
CA MET A 44 7.49 -24.51 -9.72
C MET A 44 8.71 -23.69 -10.05
N SER A 45 8.56 -22.78 -11.01
CA SER A 45 9.51 -21.68 -11.25
C SER A 45 9.56 -20.77 -10.00
N ALA A 46 10.73 -20.25 -9.66
CA ALA A 46 10.93 -19.45 -8.45
C ALA A 46 10.02 -18.21 -8.37
N PHE A 47 9.62 -17.65 -9.51
CA PHE A 47 8.74 -16.51 -9.64
C PHE A 47 7.24 -16.87 -9.67
N ALA A 48 6.88 -18.17 -9.63
CA ALA A 48 5.49 -18.62 -9.67
C ALA A 48 4.86 -18.62 -8.27
N SER A 49 3.54 -18.40 -8.22
CA SER A 49 2.77 -18.42 -6.99
C SER A 49 1.47 -19.19 -7.19
N ALA A 50 1.27 -20.24 -6.38
CA ALA A 50 0.05 -21.02 -6.38
C ALA A 50 -1.03 -20.50 -5.41
N ASN A 51 -0.73 -19.46 -4.62
CA ASN A 51 -1.61 -19.05 -3.51
C ASN A 51 -2.95 -18.45 -3.94
N ALA A 52 -3.02 -17.93 -5.16
CA ALA A 52 -4.22 -17.25 -5.67
C ALA A 52 -4.99 -18.07 -6.71
N LEU A 53 -4.66 -19.35 -6.91
CA LEU A 53 -5.22 -20.18 -7.97
C LEU A 53 -6.75 -20.37 -7.89
N SER A 54 -7.33 -20.36 -6.70
CA SER A 54 -8.79 -20.48 -6.51
C SER A 54 -9.53 -19.15 -6.63
N GLN A 55 -8.82 -18.03 -6.62
CA GLN A 55 -9.44 -16.70 -6.60
C GLN A 55 -9.87 -16.30 -8.00
N ALA A 56 -11.16 -16.06 -8.23
CA ALA A 56 -11.65 -15.46 -9.46
C ALA A 56 -11.43 -13.95 -9.43
N GLY A 57 -11.07 -13.37 -10.58
CA GLY A 57 -10.91 -11.93 -10.73
C GLY A 57 -9.65 -11.38 -10.09
N VAL A 58 -8.62 -12.18 -9.93
CA VAL A 58 -7.28 -11.64 -9.68
C VAL A 58 -6.92 -10.73 -10.85
N ALA A 59 -6.80 -9.45 -10.57
CA ALA A 59 -6.47 -8.46 -11.58
C ALA A 59 -5.11 -8.81 -12.22
N SER A 60 -5.10 -8.98 -13.50
CA SER A 60 -3.96 -9.16 -14.40
C SER A 60 -2.81 -10.06 -13.90
N PHE A 61 -2.68 -11.21 -14.55
CA PHE A 61 -1.45 -11.99 -14.50
C PHE A 61 -0.32 -11.27 -15.23
N THR A 62 0.90 -11.37 -14.69
CA THR A 62 2.05 -10.70 -15.28
C THR A 62 2.73 -11.60 -16.32
N LYS A 63 3.01 -11.02 -17.50
CA LYS A 63 3.82 -11.64 -18.55
C LYS A 63 5.30 -11.52 -18.22
N TYR A 64 5.89 -12.58 -17.66
CA TYR A 64 7.35 -12.64 -17.50
C TYR A 64 8.00 -13.33 -18.69
N GLY A 65 9.05 -12.70 -19.21
CA GLY A 65 9.94 -13.33 -20.19
C GLY A 65 10.87 -14.34 -19.49
N THR A 66 10.63 -15.63 -19.69
CA THR A 66 11.30 -16.72 -18.98
C THR A 66 12.39 -17.41 -19.79
N GLY A 67 12.78 -16.85 -20.93
CA GLY A 67 13.76 -17.44 -21.82
C GLY A 67 13.27 -18.66 -22.61
N GLU A 68 11.98 -18.98 -22.57
CA GLU A 68 11.37 -20.00 -23.41
C GLU A 68 11.35 -19.55 -24.87
N PRO A 69 11.68 -20.45 -25.83
CA PRO A 69 11.78 -20.08 -27.23
C PRO A 69 10.50 -19.43 -27.78
N ASN A 70 10.61 -18.29 -28.43
CA ASN A 70 9.51 -17.55 -29.07
C ASN A 70 8.36 -17.16 -28.11
N LEU A 71 8.62 -17.03 -26.80
CA LEU A 71 7.60 -16.65 -25.83
C LEU A 71 7.31 -15.14 -25.85
N CYS A 72 8.36 -14.34 -25.90
CA CYS A 72 8.28 -12.89 -25.86
C CYS A 72 9.19 -12.26 -26.93
N VAL A 73 8.77 -11.13 -27.45
CA VAL A 73 9.62 -10.22 -28.22
C VAL A 73 10.09 -9.07 -27.30
N LEU A 74 11.22 -8.44 -27.64
CA LEU A 74 11.78 -7.35 -26.81
C LEU A 74 11.10 -6.01 -27.18
N ASP A 75 9.77 -5.99 -27.12
CA ASP A 75 8.92 -4.84 -27.43
C ASP A 75 8.27 -4.22 -26.18
N GLY A 76 8.63 -4.70 -24.99
CA GLY A 76 8.04 -4.27 -23.74
C GLY A 76 6.74 -5.00 -23.35
N SER A 77 6.26 -5.95 -24.16
CA SER A 77 5.05 -6.73 -23.86
C SER A 77 5.24 -7.74 -22.72
N CYS A 78 6.48 -8.08 -22.37
CA CYS A 78 6.83 -8.93 -21.25
C CYS A 78 7.74 -8.20 -20.26
N LYS A 79 7.51 -8.42 -18.96
CA LYS A 79 8.44 -7.96 -17.92
C LYS A 79 9.61 -8.92 -17.76
N VAL A 80 10.76 -8.41 -17.38
CA VAL A 80 11.90 -9.24 -16.97
C VAL A 80 11.61 -9.78 -15.56
N VAL A 81 11.90 -11.05 -15.32
CA VAL A 81 11.78 -11.65 -13.99
C VAL A 81 12.73 -10.92 -13.03
N PRO A 82 12.25 -10.32 -11.94
CA PRO A 82 13.12 -9.69 -10.94
C PRO A 82 14.07 -10.70 -10.32
N ALA A 83 15.25 -10.24 -9.91
CA ALA A 83 16.26 -11.10 -9.26
C ALA A 83 15.78 -11.63 -7.88
N SER A 84 14.86 -10.94 -7.24
CA SER A 84 14.31 -11.28 -5.91
C SER A 84 12.83 -10.95 -5.80
N ALA A 85 12.14 -11.61 -4.86
CA ALA A 85 10.76 -11.31 -4.49
C ALA A 85 10.63 -9.86 -3.92
N PRO A 86 9.42 -9.24 -3.97
CA PRO A 86 8.16 -9.89 -4.30
C PRO A 86 7.94 -10.05 -5.81
N TYR A 87 7.38 -11.18 -6.20
CA TYR A 87 6.96 -11.41 -7.58
C TYR A 87 5.49 -11.05 -7.76
N GLU A 88 5.15 -10.49 -8.91
CA GLU A 88 3.76 -10.27 -9.27
C GLU A 88 3.04 -11.60 -9.51
N ASN A 89 1.71 -11.58 -9.48
CA ASN A 89 0.92 -12.80 -9.65
C ASN A 89 1.15 -13.45 -11.02
N THR A 90 1.51 -14.71 -11.00
CA THR A 90 1.79 -15.52 -12.20
C THR A 90 1.00 -16.83 -12.24
N GLY A 91 0.30 -17.20 -11.17
CA GLY A 91 -0.24 -18.55 -11.04
C GLY A 91 0.84 -19.63 -10.95
N PHE A 92 0.47 -20.88 -11.20
CA PHE A 92 1.41 -21.99 -11.32
C PHE A 92 2.17 -21.91 -12.66
N VAL A 93 3.49 -21.98 -12.59
CA VAL A 93 4.39 -22.14 -13.75
C VAL A 93 5.37 -23.24 -13.44
N SER A 94 5.42 -24.29 -14.25
CA SER A 94 6.34 -25.41 -14.01
C SER A 94 7.80 -24.97 -14.00
N SER A 95 8.64 -25.62 -13.19
CA SER A 95 10.07 -25.29 -13.08
C SER A 95 10.83 -25.53 -14.40
N THR A 96 10.45 -26.58 -15.12
CA THR A 96 11.06 -26.99 -16.38
C THR A 96 10.09 -26.81 -17.55
N ILE A 97 10.63 -26.77 -18.76
CA ILE A 97 9.87 -26.89 -20.02
C ILE A 97 9.11 -28.22 -19.97
N PHE A 98 7.85 -28.19 -20.42
CA PHE A 98 7.01 -29.36 -20.50
C PHE A 98 7.64 -30.42 -21.45
N SER A 99 7.60 -31.67 -21.02
CA SER A 99 7.94 -32.81 -21.84
C SER A 99 7.01 -33.99 -21.49
N THR A 100 6.79 -34.90 -22.42
CA THR A 100 5.95 -36.09 -22.23
C THR A 100 6.48 -37.07 -21.17
N SER A 101 7.67 -36.86 -20.64
CA SER A 101 8.28 -37.60 -19.53
C SER A 101 8.19 -36.88 -18.18
N ASN A 102 7.76 -35.61 -18.19
CA ASN A 102 7.65 -34.79 -16.98
C ASN A 102 6.26 -34.17 -16.94
N HIS A 103 5.33 -34.83 -16.26
CA HIS A 103 3.95 -34.37 -16.12
C HIS A 103 3.83 -33.43 -14.92
N PRO A 104 3.70 -32.11 -15.12
CA PRO A 104 3.43 -31.18 -14.02
C PRO A 104 2.10 -31.50 -13.35
N VAL A 105 2.09 -31.41 -12.02
CA VAL A 105 0.95 -31.78 -11.19
C VAL A 105 0.58 -30.63 -10.26
N LEU A 106 -0.71 -30.38 -10.11
CA LEU A 106 -1.31 -29.48 -9.15
C LEU A 106 -2.33 -30.23 -8.31
N PHE A 107 -2.28 -30.05 -6.99
CA PHE A 107 -3.26 -30.59 -6.06
C PHE A 107 -3.99 -29.45 -5.36
N ALA A 108 -5.31 -29.52 -5.33
CA ALA A 108 -6.14 -28.82 -4.34
C ALA A 108 -6.37 -29.78 -3.17
N MET A 109 -5.93 -29.37 -1.99
CA MET A 109 -6.01 -30.15 -0.75
C MET A 109 -6.95 -29.45 0.23
N PHE A 110 -7.70 -30.25 0.98
CA PHE A 110 -8.62 -29.81 2.01
C PHE A 110 -8.25 -30.44 3.34
N PHE A 111 -8.30 -29.66 4.42
CA PHE A 111 -8.00 -30.17 5.76
C PHE A 111 -9.04 -31.20 6.24
N ASN A 112 -10.29 -31.01 5.83
CA ASN A 112 -11.38 -31.92 6.11
C ASN A 112 -12.03 -32.38 4.81
N GLU A 113 -12.64 -33.55 4.84
CA GLU A 113 -13.45 -34.09 3.74
C GLU A 113 -14.51 -33.06 3.29
N VAL A 114 -14.58 -32.80 2.00
CA VAL A 114 -15.64 -32.01 1.36
C VAL A 114 -16.81 -32.93 1.08
N LYS A 115 -17.83 -32.87 1.92
CA LYS A 115 -19.02 -33.76 1.83
C LYS A 115 -20.04 -33.31 0.78
N SER A 116 -19.97 -32.05 0.36
CA SER A 116 -20.88 -31.51 -0.67
C SER A 116 -20.54 -32.10 -2.03
N SER A 117 -21.57 -32.47 -2.79
CA SER A 117 -21.39 -32.96 -4.15
C SER A 117 -21.14 -31.76 -5.09
N VAL A 118 -20.13 -31.87 -5.94
CA VAL A 118 -19.74 -30.84 -6.90
C VAL A 118 -19.60 -31.50 -8.29
N PRO A 119 -20.12 -30.85 -9.38
CA PRO A 119 -20.20 -31.50 -10.69
C PRO A 119 -18.90 -31.47 -11.50
N GLY A 120 -17.84 -30.86 -11.00
CA GLY A 120 -16.59 -30.76 -11.77
C GLY A 120 -15.57 -29.82 -11.24
N VAL A 121 -14.63 -29.46 -12.12
CA VAL A 121 -13.60 -28.46 -11.89
C VAL A 121 -13.48 -27.53 -13.09
N ASN A 122 -13.03 -26.29 -12.83
CA ASN A 122 -12.73 -25.32 -13.86
C ASN A 122 -11.22 -24.96 -13.79
N ILE A 123 -10.57 -24.98 -14.95
CA ILE A 123 -9.13 -24.69 -15.07
C ILE A 123 -8.96 -23.59 -16.10
N ILE A 124 -8.29 -22.50 -15.70
CA ILE A 124 -7.78 -21.48 -16.61
C ILE A 124 -6.28 -21.72 -16.77
N TRP A 125 -5.86 -22.06 -17.96
CA TRP A 125 -4.47 -22.35 -18.29
C TRP A 125 -3.65 -21.04 -18.36
N SER A 126 -3.22 -20.61 -19.53
CA SER A 126 -2.52 -19.34 -19.69
C SER A 126 -3.25 -18.42 -20.65
N SER A 127 -4.12 -17.57 -20.12
CA SER A 127 -4.86 -16.58 -20.89
C SER A 127 -3.94 -15.52 -21.46
N ILE A 128 -2.87 -15.15 -20.73
CA ILE A 128 -1.92 -14.13 -21.12
C ILE A 128 -1.04 -14.52 -22.32
N PHE A 129 -0.77 -15.82 -22.50
CA PHE A 129 -0.01 -16.33 -23.64
C PHE A 129 -0.89 -17.08 -24.65
N ASN A 130 -2.17 -17.24 -24.35
CA ASN A 130 -3.11 -18.06 -25.11
C ASN A 130 -2.61 -19.50 -25.30
N GLU A 131 -2.10 -20.09 -24.20
CA GLU A 131 -1.56 -21.45 -24.17
C GLU A 131 -2.39 -22.32 -23.20
N TYR A 132 -2.48 -23.62 -23.50
CA TYR A 132 -3.30 -24.57 -22.72
C TYR A 132 -2.74 -26.00 -22.81
N ALA A 133 -3.15 -26.85 -21.86
CA ALA A 133 -2.93 -28.27 -21.97
C ALA A 133 -3.87 -28.87 -23.03
N THR A 134 -3.32 -29.54 -24.04
CA THR A 134 -4.11 -30.28 -25.05
C THR A 134 -4.64 -31.59 -24.50
N SER A 135 -3.93 -32.16 -23.51
CA SER A 135 -4.36 -33.35 -22.77
C SER A 135 -3.98 -33.23 -21.30
N PHE A 136 -4.92 -33.58 -20.43
CA PHE A 136 -4.69 -33.57 -18.99
C PHE A 136 -5.65 -34.52 -18.27
N LYS A 137 -5.29 -34.94 -17.03
CA LYS A 137 -6.12 -35.83 -16.21
C LYS A 137 -6.52 -35.10 -14.93
N VAL A 138 -7.79 -35.19 -14.54
CA VAL A 138 -8.31 -34.76 -13.25
C VAL A 138 -8.70 -35.99 -12.45
N THR A 139 -8.27 -36.05 -11.17
CA THR A 139 -8.53 -37.19 -10.30
C THR A 139 -8.90 -36.70 -8.92
N SER A 140 -9.95 -37.23 -8.31
CA SER A 140 -10.34 -36.96 -6.93
C SER A 140 -9.95 -38.12 -6.01
N TYR A 141 -9.64 -37.78 -4.75
CA TYR A 141 -9.18 -38.72 -3.74
C TYR A 141 -9.86 -38.47 -2.39
N LEU A 142 -9.95 -39.53 -1.58
CA LEU A 142 -10.15 -39.47 -0.13
C LEU A 142 -8.96 -40.18 0.54
N GLY A 143 -8.10 -39.40 1.19
CA GLY A 143 -6.80 -39.86 1.64
C GLY A 143 -5.94 -40.35 0.46
N THR A 144 -5.66 -41.64 0.42
CA THR A 144 -4.90 -42.28 -0.67
C THR A 144 -5.77 -43.01 -1.69
N GLN A 145 -7.08 -43.08 -1.43
CA GLN A 145 -8.02 -43.76 -2.29
C GLN A 145 -8.46 -42.88 -3.45
N GLU A 146 -8.22 -43.34 -4.69
CA GLU A 146 -8.79 -42.71 -5.89
C GLU A 146 -10.31 -42.94 -5.92
N LEU A 147 -11.08 -41.85 -6.06
CA LEU A 147 -12.55 -41.93 -6.14
C LEU A 147 -12.98 -41.91 -7.60
N ASN A 148 -12.71 -40.83 -8.29
CA ASN A 148 -13.09 -40.60 -9.69
C ASN A 148 -11.94 -39.99 -10.47
N SER A 149 -11.87 -40.33 -11.78
CA SER A 149 -10.93 -39.68 -12.69
C SER A 149 -11.49 -39.50 -14.08
N VAL A 150 -11.08 -38.38 -14.72
CA VAL A 150 -11.41 -38.05 -16.11
C VAL A 150 -10.14 -37.60 -16.82
N THR A 151 -9.92 -38.15 -18.01
CA THR A 151 -8.85 -37.70 -18.91
C THR A 151 -9.49 -36.90 -20.06
N VAL A 152 -9.08 -35.64 -20.17
CA VAL A 152 -9.47 -34.77 -21.27
C VAL A 152 -8.39 -34.85 -22.34
N THR A 153 -8.78 -35.04 -23.59
CA THR A 153 -7.92 -35.06 -24.77
C THR A 153 -8.46 -34.14 -25.84
N GLY A 154 -7.57 -33.53 -26.62
CA GLY A 154 -7.96 -32.61 -27.68
C GLY A 154 -8.55 -31.29 -27.21
N ASN A 155 -8.19 -30.82 -26.02
CA ASN A 155 -8.57 -29.48 -25.57
C ASN A 155 -7.93 -28.42 -26.48
N THR A 156 -8.72 -27.43 -26.85
CA THR A 156 -8.33 -26.29 -27.70
C THR A 156 -8.58 -24.94 -27.05
N SER A 157 -8.92 -24.92 -25.77
CA SER A 157 -9.30 -23.72 -25.05
C SER A 157 -8.40 -23.45 -23.84
N VAL A 158 -8.15 -22.19 -23.59
CA VAL A 158 -7.48 -21.71 -22.37
C VAL A 158 -8.35 -21.87 -21.11
N SER A 159 -9.66 -22.02 -21.27
CA SER A 159 -10.59 -22.33 -20.19
C SER A 159 -11.17 -23.73 -20.38
N SER A 160 -10.96 -24.59 -19.42
CA SER A 160 -11.46 -25.96 -19.44
C SER A 160 -12.45 -26.18 -18.28
N ASP A 161 -13.70 -26.40 -18.62
CA ASP A 161 -14.74 -26.78 -17.67
C ASP A 161 -14.90 -28.30 -17.75
N VAL A 162 -14.44 -28.99 -16.69
CA VAL A 162 -14.34 -30.46 -16.69
C VAL A 162 -15.47 -31.08 -15.85
N GLU A 163 -16.28 -31.88 -16.48
CA GLU A 163 -17.32 -32.63 -15.79
C GLU A 163 -16.75 -33.89 -15.13
N ILE A 164 -16.75 -33.89 -13.81
CA ILE A 164 -16.36 -35.02 -12.96
C ILE A 164 -17.14 -34.92 -11.65
N GLU A 165 -17.83 -35.98 -11.27
CA GLU A 165 -18.54 -35.97 -10.00
C GLU A 165 -17.57 -36.04 -8.82
N LEU A 166 -17.53 -34.99 -8.02
CA LEU A 166 -16.74 -34.88 -6.82
C LEU A 166 -17.66 -34.98 -5.60
N ASN A 167 -17.47 -36.03 -4.79
CA ASN A 167 -18.29 -36.26 -3.59
C ASN A 167 -17.45 -36.96 -2.53
N GLY A 168 -17.43 -36.45 -1.32
CA GLY A 168 -16.68 -37.04 -0.22
C GLY A 168 -15.15 -37.07 -0.48
N PHE A 169 -14.57 -35.99 -0.87
CA PHE A 169 -13.15 -35.89 -1.27
C PHE A 169 -12.35 -34.94 -0.36
N ASP A 170 -11.05 -35.17 -0.28
CA ASP A 170 -10.10 -34.28 0.40
C ASP A 170 -8.93 -33.82 -0.50
N PHE A 171 -8.82 -34.41 -1.70
CA PHE A 171 -7.85 -34.01 -2.71
C PHE A 171 -8.45 -34.02 -4.11
N VAL A 172 -8.06 -33.02 -4.92
CA VAL A 172 -8.28 -33.04 -6.36
C VAL A 172 -6.97 -32.76 -7.07
N LYS A 173 -6.54 -33.69 -7.91
CA LYS A 173 -5.29 -33.65 -8.67
C LYS A 173 -5.56 -33.25 -10.11
N VAL A 174 -4.79 -32.32 -10.64
CA VAL A 174 -4.67 -32.06 -12.09
C VAL A 174 -3.28 -32.48 -12.54
N GLU A 175 -3.18 -33.29 -13.58
CA GLU A 175 -1.95 -33.76 -14.19
C GLU A 175 -1.93 -33.34 -15.65
N VAL A 176 -0.93 -32.56 -16.07
CA VAL A 176 -0.77 -32.11 -17.44
C VAL A 176 -0.08 -33.21 -18.23
N LEU A 177 -0.75 -33.74 -19.26
CA LEU A 177 -0.27 -34.85 -20.08
C LEU A 177 0.31 -34.39 -21.42
N ASP A 178 -0.18 -33.26 -21.97
CA ASP A 178 0.32 -32.68 -23.20
C ASP A 178 0.04 -31.15 -23.23
N TRP A 179 0.86 -30.39 -23.96
CA TRP A 179 0.81 -28.92 -24.03
C TRP A 179 0.73 -28.44 -25.47
N CYS A 180 -0.06 -27.41 -25.75
CA CYS A 180 -0.39 -26.94 -27.09
C CYS A 180 0.82 -26.44 -27.92
N ILE A 181 1.87 -25.96 -27.27
CA ILE A 181 3.07 -25.42 -27.92
C ILE A 181 4.32 -26.12 -27.36
N PRO A 182 5.16 -26.70 -28.22
CA PRO A 182 6.39 -27.32 -27.72
C PRO A 182 7.38 -26.31 -27.13
N ASN A 183 8.26 -26.77 -26.28
CA ASN A 183 9.28 -25.97 -25.61
C ASN A 183 8.70 -24.85 -24.72
N ARG A 184 7.53 -25.05 -24.13
CA ARG A 184 6.88 -24.17 -23.17
C ARG A 184 6.82 -24.80 -21.79
N LYS A 185 6.78 -23.96 -20.78
CA LYS A 185 6.42 -24.36 -19.41
C LYS A 185 4.91 -24.50 -19.31
N ALA A 186 4.45 -25.52 -18.60
CA ALA A 186 3.03 -25.62 -18.28
C ALA A 186 2.63 -24.51 -17.29
N ARG A 187 1.46 -23.89 -17.52
CA ARG A 187 0.91 -22.79 -16.74
C ARG A 187 -0.53 -23.04 -16.38
N ILE A 188 -0.87 -22.73 -15.13
CA ILE A 188 -2.25 -22.71 -14.65
C ILE A 188 -2.45 -21.38 -13.92
N GLU A 189 -3.33 -20.55 -14.45
CA GLU A 189 -3.67 -19.25 -13.86
C GLU A 189 -4.73 -19.41 -12.78
N GLN A 190 -5.73 -20.29 -13.02
CA GLN A 190 -6.77 -20.58 -12.02
C GLN A 190 -7.10 -22.08 -12.01
N PHE A 191 -7.40 -22.57 -10.82
CA PHE A 191 -7.96 -23.89 -10.60
C PHE A 191 -9.04 -23.82 -9.54
N ARG A 192 -10.26 -24.04 -9.93
CA ARG A 192 -11.46 -23.92 -9.09
C ARG A 192 -12.22 -25.24 -9.02
N ILE A 193 -12.64 -25.59 -7.83
CA ILE A 193 -13.57 -26.71 -7.61
C ILE A 193 -14.97 -26.23 -7.95
N GLY A 194 -15.59 -26.84 -8.92
CA GLY A 194 -16.89 -26.45 -9.50
C GLY A 194 -16.83 -26.25 -11.00
N ARG A 195 -18.00 -26.28 -11.63
CA ARG A 195 -18.18 -25.90 -13.04
C ARG A 195 -18.61 -24.45 -13.11
N TYR A 196 -18.08 -23.71 -14.09
CA TYR A 196 -18.40 -22.29 -14.31
C TYR A 196 -19.03 -22.13 -15.68
N LEU A 197 -20.36 -22.15 -15.67
CA LEU A 197 -21.17 -22.13 -16.87
C LEU A 197 -21.38 -20.69 -17.34
N ILE A 198 -21.05 -20.44 -18.61
CA ILE A 198 -21.13 -19.12 -19.22
C ILE A 198 -22.40 -19.06 -20.08
N PHE A 199 -23.23 -18.06 -19.85
CA PHE A 199 -24.44 -17.76 -20.58
C PHE A 199 -24.36 -16.40 -21.25
N ASP A 200 -24.70 -16.36 -22.51
CA ASP A 200 -24.72 -15.16 -23.35
C ASP A 200 -26.14 -14.87 -23.88
N LYS A 201 -26.23 -13.93 -24.82
CA LYS A 201 -27.49 -13.52 -25.44
C LYS A 201 -28.28 -14.65 -26.07
N THR A 202 -27.70 -15.83 -26.35
CA THR A 202 -28.39 -16.98 -26.95
C THR A 202 -29.22 -17.74 -25.92
N LYS A 203 -28.86 -17.62 -24.64
CA LYS A 203 -29.49 -18.32 -23.53
C LYS A 203 -30.16 -17.40 -22.53
N ILE A 204 -29.78 -16.13 -22.46
CA ILE A 204 -30.34 -15.14 -21.54
C ILE A 204 -31.63 -14.58 -22.16
N LEU A 205 -32.78 -14.84 -21.51
CA LEU A 205 -34.09 -14.34 -21.93
C LEU A 205 -34.38 -12.94 -21.36
N SER A 206 -33.98 -12.68 -20.14
CA SER A 206 -34.11 -11.39 -19.49
C SER A 206 -32.98 -11.16 -18.47
N PHE A 207 -32.61 -9.92 -18.26
CA PHE A 207 -31.62 -9.54 -17.25
C PHE A 207 -31.98 -8.19 -16.66
N ARG A 208 -31.80 -8.08 -15.36
CA ARG A 208 -31.89 -6.83 -14.60
C ARG A 208 -30.81 -6.77 -13.55
N HIS A 209 -30.16 -5.61 -13.43
CA HIS A 209 -29.22 -5.26 -12.38
C HIS A 209 -29.74 -4.03 -11.63
N THR A 210 -29.68 -4.04 -10.31
CA THR A 210 -30.05 -2.92 -9.46
C THR A 210 -28.95 -2.71 -8.41
N SER A 211 -28.40 -1.50 -8.35
CA SER A 211 -27.43 -1.08 -7.37
C SER A 211 -28.00 0.10 -6.57
N SER A 212 -28.05 -0.03 -5.25
CA SER A 212 -28.49 1.04 -4.33
C SER A 212 -27.42 1.21 -3.27
N ARG A 213 -26.85 2.41 -3.20
CA ARG A 213 -25.78 2.74 -2.25
C ARG A 213 -26.12 4.01 -1.49
N ASP A 214 -26.01 3.93 -0.16
CA ASP A 214 -26.23 5.08 0.71
C ASP A 214 -24.87 5.78 0.97
N PRO A 215 -24.75 7.07 0.61
CA PRO A 215 -23.49 7.80 0.75
C PRO A 215 -22.96 7.92 2.19
N ILE A 216 -23.82 7.76 3.19
CA ILE A 216 -23.47 7.83 4.63
C ILE A 216 -23.84 6.57 5.41
N SER A 217 -24.18 5.50 4.70
CA SER A 217 -24.56 4.20 5.30
C SER A 217 -25.62 4.29 6.40
N GLY A 218 -26.58 5.21 6.28
CA GLY A 218 -27.79 5.21 7.13
C GLY A 218 -28.64 3.97 6.87
N GLN A 219 -28.48 3.37 5.70
CA GLN A 219 -29.03 2.08 5.33
C GLN A 219 -27.97 1.20 4.70
N LEU A 220 -28.14 -0.11 4.82
CA LEU A 220 -27.24 -1.06 4.17
C LEU A 220 -27.36 -0.93 2.65
N SER A 221 -26.24 -0.74 1.97
CA SER A 221 -26.19 -0.78 0.50
C SER A 221 -26.59 -2.16 0.00
N GLN A 222 -27.26 -2.20 -1.15
CA GLN A 222 -27.77 -3.44 -1.75
C GLN A 222 -27.48 -3.44 -3.24
N GLU A 223 -26.92 -4.53 -3.69
CA GLU A 223 -26.75 -4.77 -5.11
C GLU A 223 -27.31 -6.15 -5.46
N SER A 224 -28.09 -6.21 -6.52
CA SER A 224 -28.77 -7.44 -6.91
C SER A 224 -28.92 -7.54 -8.42
N ILE A 225 -28.91 -8.78 -8.89
CA ILE A 225 -29.27 -9.13 -10.25
C ILE A 225 -30.41 -10.13 -10.25
N SER A 226 -31.23 -10.06 -11.28
CA SER A 226 -32.20 -11.10 -11.62
C SER A 226 -32.11 -11.39 -13.10
N PHE A 227 -32.16 -12.65 -13.45
CA PHE A 227 -32.10 -13.07 -14.85
C PHE A 227 -32.86 -14.36 -15.07
N SER A 228 -33.27 -14.57 -16.31
CA SER A 228 -33.86 -15.84 -16.73
C SER A 228 -33.13 -16.43 -17.92
N LEU A 229 -33.00 -17.73 -17.88
CA LEU A 229 -32.29 -18.53 -18.88
C LEU A 229 -33.25 -19.41 -19.66
N ASP A 230 -32.98 -19.63 -20.92
CA ASP A 230 -33.62 -20.66 -21.73
C ASP A 230 -33.31 -22.04 -21.16
N ASN A 231 -34.32 -22.74 -20.71
CA ASN A 231 -34.31 -24.11 -20.18
C ASN A 231 -34.95 -25.12 -21.11
N SER A 232 -34.96 -24.88 -22.42
CA SER A 232 -35.58 -25.78 -23.42
C SER A 232 -34.90 -27.14 -23.44
N ASP A 233 -33.64 -27.23 -23.05
CA ASP A 233 -32.83 -28.45 -22.88
C ASP A 233 -33.09 -29.18 -21.54
N ARG A 234 -33.91 -28.59 -20.65
CA ARG A 234 -34.24 -29.14 -19.32
C ARG A 234 -33.04 -29.34 -18.39
N THR A 235 -31.93 -28.64 -18.62
CA THR A 235 -30.71 -28.75 -17.78
C THR A 235 -30.98 -28.35 -16.34
N TRP A 236 -31.84 -27.36 -16.11
CA TRP A 236 -32.17 -26.81 -14.78
C TRP A 236 -33.38 -27.50 -14.14
N ASP A 237 -34.03 -28.43 -14.80
CA ASP A 237 -35.27 -29.07 -14.32
C ASP A 237 -34.96 -30.00 -13.14
N SER A 238 -35.67 -29.84 -12.02
CA SER A 238 -35.48 -30.61 -10.80
C SER A 238 -35.78 -32.11 -10.96
N VAL A 239 -36.56 -32.48 -11.98
CA VAL A 239 -36.90 -33.88 -12.27
C VAL A 239 -35.98 -34.50 -13.33
N ASN A 240 -35.04 -33.74 -13.89
CA ASN A 240 -34.06 -34.26 -14.85
C ASN A 240 -32.89 -34.89 -14.12
N PRO A 241 -32.75 -36.26 -14.18
CA PRO A 241 -31.66 -36.95 -13.47
C PRO A 241 -30.27 -36.61 -14.02
N GLN A 242 -30.19 -36.09 -15.27
CA GLN A 242 -28.95 -35.62 -15.89
C GLN A 242 -28.74 -34.12 -15.73
N GLY A 243 -29.71 -33.43 -15.13
CA GLY A 243 -29.65 -32.00 -14.91
C GLY A 243 -28.71 -31.59 -13.78
N ILE A 244 -28.38 -30.33 -13.76
CA ILE A 244 -27.47 -29.71 -12.75
C ILE A 244 -28.23 -29.26 -11.50
N TYR A 245 -29.54 -29.35 -11.45
CA TYR A 245 -30.35 -28.88 -10.33
C TYR A 245 -29.89 -29.43 -8.97
N LYS A 246 -29.47 -30.69 -8.91
CA LYS A 246 -28.97 -31.34 -7.68
C LYS A 246 -27.72 -30.70 -7.08
N TYR A 247 -27.04 -29.87 -7.85
CA TYR A 247 -25.82 -29.15 -7.44
C TYR A 247 -26.04 -27.68 -7.18
N ILE A 248 -27.29 -27.19 -7.25
CA ILE A 248 -27.61 -25.81 -6.98
C ILE A 248 -27.72 -25.63 -5.46
N TYR A 249 -26.92 -24.69 -4.95
CA TYR A 249 -26.92 -24.28 -3.56
C TYR A 249 -27.08 -22.76 -3.46
N GLU A 250 -27.71 -22.30 -2.39
CA GLU A 250 -27.69 -20.89 -2.03
C GLU A 250 -26.22 -20.40 -1.90
N ARG A 251 -25.97 -19.17 -2.30
CA ARG A 251 -24.65 -18.52 -2.21
C ARG A 251 -23.59 -19.01 -3.20
N GLN A 252 -23.97 -19.69 -4.24
CA GLN A 252 -23.07 -19.98 -5.34
C GLN A 252 -22.65 -18.68 -6.06
N PRO A 253 -21.38 -18.56 -6.50
CA PRO A 253 -20.87 -17.34 -7.10
C PRO A 253 -21.44 -17.15 -8.51
N ILE A 254 -21.83 -15.91 -8.80
CA ILE A 254 -22.29 -15.48 -10.11
C ILE A 254 -21.51 -14.21 -10.47
N SER A 255 -20.89 -14.18 -11.64
CA SER A 255 -20.27 -12.97 -12.16
C SER A 255 -20.94 -12.52 -13.45
N VAL A 256 -21.00 -11.21 -13.64
CA VAL A 256 -21.59 -10.57 -14.80
C VAL A 256 -20.55 -9.70 -15.48
N ARG A 257 -20.59 -9.66 -16.80
CA ARG A 257 -19.87 -8.65 -17.58
C ARG A 257 -20.75 -8.12 -18.70
N TYR A 258 -20.52 -6.86 -19.04
CA TYR A 258 -21.26 -6.16 -20.08
C TYR A 258 -20.34 -5.91 -21.26
N GLY A 259 -20.85 -6.14 -22.45
CA GLY A 259 -20.08 -5.98 -23.67
C GLY A 259 -20.73 -5.02 -24.68
N MET A 260 -19.90 -4.42 -25.51
CA MET A 260 -20.33 -3.66 -26.67
C MET A 260 -19.43 -3.97 -27.86
N ASP A 261 -20.01 -4.08 -29.05
CA ASP A 261 -19.25 -4.27 -30.27
C ASP A 261 -18.52 -2.96 -30.65
N ILE A 262 -17.21 -3.01 -30.64
CA ILE A 262 -16.34 -1.91 -31.05
C ILE A 262 -15.60 -2.35 -32.32
N ASP A 263 -16.13 -1.93 -33.47
CA ASP A 263 -15.54 -2.21 -34.79
C ASP A 263 -15.33 -3.73 -35.07
N GLY A 264 -16.32 -4.57 -34.68
CA GLY A 264 -16.30 -6.03 -34.89
C GLY A 264 -15.57 -6.82 -33.78
N LYS A 265 -15.17 -6.17 -32.70
CA LYS A 265 -14.61 -6.80 -31.50
C LYS A 265 -15.38 -6.38 -30.28
N VAL A 266 -15.85 -7.34 -29.49
CA VAL A 266 -16.54 -7.02 -28.22
C VAL A 266 -15.55 -6.55 -27.18
N GLU A 267 -15.73 -5.33 -26.69
CA GLU A 267 -15.07 -4.83 -25.51
C GLU A 267 -15.94 -5.13 -24.28
N TRP A 268 -15.33 -5.59 -23.20
CA TRP A 268 -16.03 -6.04 -22.01
C TRP A 268 -15.74 -5.17 -20.81
N VAL A 269 -16.77 -4.88 -20.02
CA VAL A 269 -16.72 -4.18 -18.75
C VAL A 269 -17.21 -5.12 -17.66
N ASN A 270 -16.55 -5.12 -16.50
CA ASN A 270 -16.98 -5.89 -15.34
C ASN A 270 -18.35 -5.40 -14.88
N GLY A 271 -19.29 -6.32 -14.70
CA GLY A 271 -20.66 -6.06 -14.28
C GLY A 271 -20.93 -6.36 -12.81
N GLY A 272 -19.98 -7.02 -12.14
CA GLY A 272 -20.08 -7.32 -10.71
C GLY A 272 -20.01 -8.81 -10.37
N LYS A 273 -19.78 -9.06 -9.09
CA LYS A 273 -19.80 -10.38 -8.47
C LYS A 273 -20.99 -10.48 -7.52
N PHE A 274 -21.73 -11.57 -7.64
CA PHE A 274 -22.96 -11.82 -6.91
C PHE A 274 -22.96 -13.24 -6.38
N PHE A 275 -23.90 -13.51 -5.47
CA PHE A 275 -24.13 -14.84 -4.90
C PHE A 275 -25.60 -15.21 -5.04
N LEU A 276 -25.85 -16.41 -5.51
CA LEU A 276 -27.19 -16.94 -5.73
C LEU A 276 -28.02 -16.90 -4.43
N SER A 277 -29.13 -16.20 -4.46
CA SER A 277 -30.06 -16.09 -3.33
C SER A 277 -31.35 -16.89 -3.54
N GLU A 278 -31.87 -16.89 -4.77
CA GLU A 278 -33.13 -17.58 -5.10
C GLU A 278 -33.07 -18.11 -6.53
N TRP A 279 -33.74 -19.21 -6.75
CA TRP A 279 -33.97 -19.76 -8.10
C TRP A 279 -35.34 -20.41 -8.19
N SER A 280 -35.92 -20.39 -9.38
CA SER A 280 -37.21 -21.01 -9.67
C SER A 280 -37.22 -21.62 -11.05
N VAL A 281 -37.56 -22.89 -11.10
CA VAL A 281 -37.75 -23.63 -12.35
C VAL A 281 -39.12 -24.31 -12.28
N PRO A 282 -40.19 -23.64 -12.71
CA PRO A 282 -41.52 -24.22 -12.69
C PRO A 282 -41.59 -25.49 -13.55
N ALA A 283 -42.34 -26.48 -13.08
CA ALA A 283 -42.53 -27.74 -13.82
C ALA A 283 -43.02 -27.44 -15.23
N ASN A 284 -42.42 -28.05 -16.24
CA ASN A 284 -42.69 -27.84 -17.65
C ASN A 284 -42.38 -26.44 -18.21
N SER A 285 -41.72 -25.58 -17.43
CA SER A 285 -41.25 -24.30 -17.94
C SER A 285 -40.02 -24.47 -18.85
N ILE A 286 -39.97 -23.70 -19.92
CA ILE A 286 -38.78 -23.53 -20.75
C ILE A 286 -37.89 -22.41 -20.24
N GLU A 287 -38.23 -21.85 -19.09
CA GLU A 287 -37.50 -20.75 -18.44
C GLU A 287 -37.09 -21.15 -17.05
N ALA A 288 -35.84 -20.86 -16.73
CA ALA A 288 -35.26 -20.94 -15.38
C ALA A 288 -34.89 -19.52 -14.91
N SER A 289 -35.44 -19.12 -13.75
CA SER A 289 -35.24 -17.78 -13.19
C SER A 289 -34.32 -17.82 -11.98
N PHE A 290 -33.46 -16.83 -11.89
CA PHE A 290 -32.43 -16.70 -10.85
C PHE A 290 -32.41 -15.28 -10.29
N SER A 291 -32.17 -15.18 -8.97
CA SER A 291 -31.86 -13.94 -8.29
C SER A 291 -30.58 -14.10 -7.52
N ALA A 292 -29.71 -13.09 -7.57
CA ALA A 292 -28.46 -13.09 -6.86
C ALA A 292 -28.21 -11.71 -6.24
N ARG A 293 -27.45 -11.70 -5.14
CA ARG A 293 -27.13 -10.51 -4.35
C ARG A 293 -25.63 -10.40 -4.17
N ASP A 294 -25.21 -9.22 -3.77
CA ASP A 294 -23.82 -8.96 -3.35
C ASP A 294 -23.40 -9.78 -2.12
N SER A 295 -22.16 -9.61 -1.68
CA SER A 295 -21.60 -10.32 -0.53
C SER A 295 -22.28 -10.01 0.80
N PHE A 296 -23.07 -8.94 0.88
CA PHE A 296 -23.85 -8.63 2.09
C PHE A 296 -24.87 -9.73 2.40
N LEU A 297 -25.24 -10.56 1.44
CA LEU A 297 -26.04 -11.77 1.68
C LEU A 297 -25.43 -12.67 2.77
N TYR A 298 -24.11 -12.84 2.77
CA TYR A 298 -23.40 -13.60 3.81
C TYR A 298 -23.41 -12.88 5.15
N LEU A 299 -23.11 -11.59 5.13
CA LEU A 299 -22.99 -10.74 6.33
C LEU A 299 -24.30 -10.58 7.08
N MET A 300 -25.42 -10.48 6.35
CA MET A 300 -26.77 -10.38 6.91
C MET A 300 -27.23 -11.67 7.61
N SER A 301 -26.72 -12.81 7.19
CA SER A 301 -27.13 -14.11 7.74
C SER A 301 -26.27 -14.56 8.94
N THR A 302 -25.08 -13.98 9.14
CA THR A 302 -24.14 -14.36 10.19
C THR A 302 -24.20 -13.43 11.37
N THR A 303 -24.26 -14.00 12.58
CA THR A 303 -24.20 -13.22 13.83
C THR A 303 -22.77 -12.81 14.11
N TYR A 304 -22.58 -11.56 14.49
CA TYR A 304 -21.28 -11.04 14.88
C TYR A 304 -20.82 -11.67 16.19
N THR A 305 -19.64 -12.27 16.18
CA THR A 305 -19.00 -12.89 17.35
C THR A 305 -17.63 -12.31 17.66
N GLY A 306 -17.26 -11.21 16.98
CA GLY A 306 -16.00 -10.52 17.20
C GLY A 306 -15.94 -9.75 18.52
N ARG A 307 -14.93 -8.90 18.64
CA ARG A 307 -14.70 -8.07 19.83
C ARG A 307 -15.86 -7.11 20.08
N LYS A 308 -16.13 -6.86 21.34
CA LYS A 308 -17.20 -5.95 21.76
C LYS A 308 -16.71 -4.52 22.08
N TYR A 309 -15.41 -4.31 22.13
CA TYR A 309 -14.76 -3.03 22.34
C TYR A 309 -13.49 -2.94 21.51
N GLY A 310 -13.14 -1.75 21.06
CA GLY A 310 -11.96 -1.50 20.22
C GLY A 310 -12.20 -0.36 19.26
N THR A 311 -11.38 -0.29 18.21
CA THR A 311 -11.60 0.65 17.13
C THR A 311 -12.67 0.12 16.16
N LEU A 312 -13.35 1.03 15.45
CA LEU A 312 -14.32 0.62 14.42
C LEU A 312 -13.62 -0.20 13.31
N TYR A 313 -12.36 0.11 13.00
CA TYR A 313 -11.56 -0.66 12.07
C TYR A 313 -11.43 -2.14 12.48
N GLU A 314 -11.04 -2.36 13.73
CA GLU A 314 -10.85 -3.71 14.26
C GLU A 314 -12.18 -4.50 14.34
N MET A 315 -13.29 -3.82 14.68
CA MET A 315 -14.61 -4.46 14.69
C MET A 315 -15.07 -4.83 13.29
N CYS A 316 -14.82 -3.97 12.30
CA CYS A 316 -15.08 -4.28 10.89
C CYS A 316 -14.22 -5.45 10.41
N TYR A 317 -12.94 -5.46 10.80
CA TYR A 317 -12.03 -6.54 10.45
C TYR A 317 -12.50 -7.88 11.00
N ASP A 318 -12.91 -7.94 12.28
CA ASP A 318 -13.47 -9.15 12.90
C ASP A 318 -14.74 -9.63 12.16
N ALA A 319 -15.61 -8.70 11.71
CA ALA A 319 -16.82 -9.05 10.97
C ALA A 319 -16.54 -9.63 9.58
N LEU A 320 -15.42 -9.22 8.95
CA LEU A 320 -15.06 -9.61 7.60
C LEU A 320 -14.15 -10.85 7.57
N GLU A 321 -13.25 -11.01 8.54
CA GLU A 321 -12.32 -12.14 8.60
C GLU A 321 -13.05 -13.49 8.78
N LEU A 322 -14.17 -13.48 9.49
CA LEU A 322 -15.00 -14.66 9.74
C LEU A 322 -15.86 -15.09 8.52
N LEU A 323 -15.79 -14.36 7.41
CA LEU A 323 -16.52 -14.75 6.20
C LEU A 323 -15.88 -15.98 5.55
N GLU A 324 -16.62 -17.07 5.54
CA GLU A 324 -16.28 -18.32 4.82
C GLU A 324 -16.73 -18.28 3.34
N ALA A 325 -16.70 -17.12 2.69
CA ALA A 325 -17.12 -16.99 1.31
C ALA A 325 -15.90 -17.02 0.37
N ASP A 326 -16.05 -17.73 -0.73
CA ASP A 326 -15.08 -17.68 -1.83
C ASP A 326 -15.10 -16.27 -2.45
N GLU A 327 -13.91 -15.76 -2.80
CA GLU A 327 -13.75 -14.56 -3.64
C GLU A 327 -14.21 -13.22 -3.02
N ILE A 328 -14.46 -13.15 -1.71
CA ILE A 328 -14.74 -11.88 -1.03
C ILE A 328 -13.44 -11.31 -0.48
N THR A 329 -13.14 -10.10 -0.90
CA THR A 329 -12.03 -9.28 -0.37
C THR A 329 -12.60 -7.98 0.19
N PHE A 330 -11.79 -7.23 0.95
CA PHE A 330 -12.24 -5.98 1.54
C PHE A 330 -11.13 -4.92 1.55
N ASP A 331 -11.58 -3.66 1.50
CA ASP A 331 -10.74 -2.46 1.56
C ASP A 331 -11.47 -1.42 2.40
N ILE A 332 -11.11 -1.33 3.68
CA ILE A 332 -11.73 -0.44 4.65
C ILE A 332 -10.79 0.70 5.02
N SER A 333 -11.36 1.90 5.15
CA SER A 333 -10.58 3.12 5.44
C SER A 333 -9.84 3.05 6.76
N ASP A 334 -8.57 3.41 6.74
CA ASP A 334 -7.74 3.54 7.96
C ASP A 334 -8.25 4.60 8.95
N GLU A 335 -9.06 5.57 8.49
CA GLU A 335 -9.69 6.55 9.37
C GLU A 335 -10.56 5.92 10.45
N LEU A 336 -11.10 4.71 10.22
CA LEU A 336 -11.87 3.98 11.23
C LEU A 336 -11.05 3.58 12.46
N LYS A 337 -9.71 3.60 12.40
CA LYS A 337 -8.82 3.39 13.54
C LYS A 337 -8.91 4.52 14.57
N ASP A 338 -9.36 5.68 14.14
CA ASP A 338 -9.50 6.85 14.99
C ASP A 338 -10.83 6.93 15.77
N TYR A 339 -11.71 5.95 15.58
CA TYR A 339 -13.01 5.87 16.24
C TYR A 339 -13.02 4.66 17.16
N SER A 340 -13.36 4.85 18.43
CA SER A 340 -13.53 3.78 19.39
C SER A 340 -15.01 3.49 19.64
N ALA A 341 -15.35 2.24 19.84
CA ALA A 341 -16.69 1.80 20.20
C ALA A 341 -16.64 0.78 21.33
N ASP A 342 -17.70 0.73 22.13
CA ASP A 342 -17.88 -0.26 23.18
C ASP A 342 -19.37 -0.68 23.25
N ILE A 343 -19.65 -1.89 22.82
CA ILE A 343 -20.97 -2.53 22.89
C ILE A 343 -21.00 -3.66 23.94
N SER A 344 -20.03 -3.70 24.84
CA SER A 344 -19.92 -4.77 25.84
C SER A 344 -21.08 -4.80 26.82
N SER A 345 -21.67 -3.64 27.13
CA SER A 345 -22.84 -3.46 27.98
C SER A 345 -24.18 -3.53 27.22
N ASP A 346 -24.15 -3.55 25.89
CA ASP A 346 -25.33 -3.69 25.05
C ASP A 346 -25.70 -5.17 24.94
N GLY A 347 -26.82 -5.56 25.46
CA GLY A 347 -27.32 -6.95 25.36
C GLY A 347 -27.83 -7.35 23.97
N SER A 348 -27.70 -6.48 22.97
CA SER A 348 -28.17 -6.71 21.61
C SER A 348 -27.29 -7.71 20.86
N SER A 349 -27.89 -8.44 19.92
CA SER A 349 -27.20 -9.33 19.00
C SER A 349 -27.15 -8.66 17.62
N TYR A 350 -25.94 -8.41 17.14
CA TYR A 350 -25.70 -7.79 15.83
C TYR A 350 -25.38 -8.83 14.77
N LYS A 351 -25.71 -8.53 13.53
CA LYS A 351 -25.18 -9.23 12.36
C LYS A 351 -23.87 -8.60 11.94
N ASN A 352 -23.06 -9.36 11.18
CA ASN A 352 -21.81 -8.80 10.63
C ASN A 352 -22.08 -7.57 9.74
N SER A 353 -23.16 -7.58 8.97
CA SER A 353 -23.62 -6.43 8.18
C SER A 353 -23.93 -5.21 9.02
N ASP A 354 -24.55 -5.41 10.21
CA ASP A 354 -24.93 -4.31 11.09
C ASP A 354 -23.68 -3.59 11.61
N ILE A 355 -22.66 -4.34 12.01
CA ILE A 355 -21.40 -3.77 12.49
C ILE A 355 -20.75 -2.93 11.40
N LEU A 356 -20.65 -3.44 10.17
CA LEU A 356 -20.06 -2.70 9.05
C LEU A 356 -20.87 -1.44 8.72
N GLN A 357 -22.19 -1.55 8.68
CA GLN A 357 -23.08 -0.41 8.39
C GLN A 357 -22.97 0.66 9.47
N LEU A 358 -23.05 0.29 10.75
CA LEU A 358 -22.97 1.21 11.86
C LEU A 358 -21.60 1.86 11.96
N ALA A 359 -20.51 1.11 11.70
CA ALA A 359 -19.15 1.66 11.67
C ALA A 359 -18.98 2.68 10.55
N ALA A 360 -19.40 2.37 9.34
CA ALA A 360 -19.36 3.29 8.21
C ALA A 360 -20.20 4.53 8.47
N ASN A 361 -21.41 4.36 9.01
CA ASN A 361 -22.29 5.46 9.38
C ASN A 361 -21.66 6.35 10.46
N ALA A 362 -21.06 5.80 11.52
CA ALA A 362 -20.40 6.58 12.57
C ALA A 362 -19.27 7.47 12.03
N ALA A 363 -18.62 7.06 10.96
CA ALA A 363 -17.57 7.83 10.30
C ALA A 363 -18.08 8.68 9.11
N GLY A 364 -19.40 8.68 8.83
CA GLY A 364 -19.99 9.40 7.70
C GLY A 364 -19.51 8.88 6.34
N MET A 365 -19.26 7.57 6.23
CA MET A 365 -18.75 6.91 5.04
C MET A 365 -19.80 6.02 4.38
N ALA A 366 -19.57 5.70 3.11
CA ALA A 366 -20.37 4.74 2.36
C ALA A 366 -19.79 3.33 2.52
N LEU A 367 -20.67 2.36 2.83
CA LEU A 367 -20.37 0.93 2.78
C LEU A 367 -21.00 0.36 1.50
N TYR A 368 -20.21 -0.29 0.67
CA TYR A 368 -20.68 -0.92 -0.54
C TYR A 368 -19.72 -2.00 -1.04
N GLN A 369 -20.14 -2.81 -1.99
CA GLN A 369 -19.28 -3.71 -2.73
C GLN A 369 -18.90 -3.09 -4.09
N THR A 370 -17.64 -3.17 -4.46
CA THR A 370 -17.20 -2.83 -5.83
C THR A 370 -17.55 -3.96 -6.81
N ARG A 371 -17.50 -3.70 -8.11
CA ARG A 371 -17.74 -4.74 -9.14
C ARG A 371 -16.74 -5.89 -9.07
N ASP A 372 -15.52 -5.64 -8.59
CA ASP A 372 -14.52 -6.68 -8.35
C ASP A 372 -14.83 -7.57 -7.13
N GLY A 373 -15.90 -7.29 -6.41
CA GLY A 373 -16.31 -8.04 -5.22
C GLY A 373 -15.61 -7.59 -3.94
N VAL A 374 -15.00 -6.38 -3.93
CA VAL A 374 -14.33 -5.84 -2.76
C VAL A 374 -15.34 -5.08 -1.90
N ILE A 375 -15.52 -5.50 -0.64
CA ILE A 375 -16.31 -4.75 0.34
C ILE A 375 -15.51 -3.52 0.76
N THR A 376 -16.10 -2.35 0.60
CA THR A 376 -15.39 -1.07 0.74
C THR A 376 -16.13 -0.16 1.71
N ILE A 377 -15.37 0.50 2.59
CA ILE A 377 -15.87 1.59 3.44
C ILE A 377 -15.00 2.82 3.14
N LYS A 378 -15.57 3.79 2.43
CA LYS A 378 -14.89 5.04 2.04
C LYS A 378 -15.88 6.21 1.97
N ARG A 379 -15.36 7.43 1.97
CA ARG A 379 -16.20 8.63 1.82
C ARG A 379 -16.75 8.73 0.40
N ALA A 380 -18.06 8.89 0.27
CA ALA A 380 -18.76 8.91 -1.03
C ALA A 380 -18.33 10.08 -1.91
N TYR A 381 -18.02 11.25 -1.33
CA TYR A 381 -17.66 12.45 -2.08
C TYR A 381 -16.21 12.47 -2.58
N GLU A 382 -15.33 11.58 -2.08
CA GLU A 382 -13.97 11.43 -2.61
C GLU A 382 -13.96 10.84 -4.01
N PHE A 383 -15.01 10.11 -4.37
CA PHE A 383 -15.15 9.53 -5.70
C PHE A 383 -15.36 10.56 -6.82
N GLY A 384 -15.84 11.77 -6.49
CA GLY A 384 -16.07 12.83 -7.46
C GLY A 384 -14.89 13.73 -7.75
N SER A 385 -13.81 13.65 -6.98
CA SER A 385 -12.64 14.49 -7.15
C SER A 385 -11.76 14.02 -8.30
N GLY A 386 -11.85 14.66 -9.45
CA GLY A 386 -11.00 14.39 -10.61
C GLY A 386 -11.44 13.23 -11.50
N THR A 387 -12.58 12.60 -11.25
CA THR A 387 -13.17 11.63 -12.19
C THR A 387 -13.93 12.34 -13.31
N ASN A 388 -13.84 11.78 -14.51
CA ASN A 388 -14.64 12.25 -15.64
C ASN A 388 -16.12 12.12 -15.29
N VAL A 389 -16.81 13.24 -15.31
CA VAL A 389 -18.27 13.29 -15.19
C VAL A 389 -18.83 12.86 -16.54
N GLU A 390 -19.53 11.74 -16.57
CA GLU A 390 -20.12 11.23 -17.80
C GLU A 390 -21.37 12.03 -18.16
N ASP A 391 -21.44 12.55 -19.41
CA ASP A 391 -22.65 13.12 -19.96
C ASP A 391 -23.60 12.00 -20.39
N ILE A 392 -24.73 11.90 -19.74
CA ILE A 392 -25.73 10.85 -20.06
C ILE A 392 -26.81 11.37 -21.00
N THR A 393 -27.24 10.51 -21.90
CA THR A 393 -28.36 10.79 -22.80
C THR A 393 -29.67 10.38 -22.13
N LEU A 394 -30.51 11.36 -21.82
CA LEU A 394 -31.83 11.12 -21.24
C LEU A 394 -32.82 10.57 -22.27
N LEU A 395 -33.69 9.69 -21.82
CA LEU A 395 -34.91 9.31 -22.53
C LEU A 395 -36.03 10.33 -22.19
N ASN A 396 -37.11 10.33 -22.97
CA ASN A 396 -38.14 11.39 -22.87
C ASN A 396 -38.97 11.42 -21.56
N ASN A 397 -38.75 10.45 -20.67
CA ASN A 397 -39.47 10.36 -19.39
C ASN A 397 -38.49 10.60 -18.24
N TYR A 398 -38.38 11.81 -17.76
CA TYR A 398 -37.68 12.12 -16.52
C TYR A 398 -38.60 12.94 -15.61
N SER A 399 -38.54 12.69 -14.34
CA SER A 399 -39.22 13.45 -13.32
C SER A 399 -38.19 14.16 -12.43
N TRP A 400 -38.38 15.46 -12.30
CA TRP A 400 -37.67 16.24 -11.31
C TRP A 400 -38.57 16.34 -10.10
N PRO A 401 -38.23 15.77 -8.94
CA PRO A 401 -39.10 15.91 -7.77
C PRO A 401 -39.15 17.39 -7.36
N GLU A 402 -40.29 17.75 -6.80
CA GLU A 402 -40.43 19.07 -6.16
C GLU A 402 -39.29 19.28 -5.16
N ILE A 403 -38.89 20.53 -4.97
CA ILE A 403 -37.88 20.89 -3.99
C ILE A 403 -38.39 20.42 -2.63
N THR A 404 -37.82 19.34 -2.12
CA THR A 404 -37.99 19.00 -0.71
C THR A 404 -37.27 20.10 0.07
N PHE A 405 -37.96 20.71 1.02
CA PHE A 405 -37.36 21.71 1.89
C PHE A 405 -36.08 21.19 2.50
N ALA A 406 -35.11 22.08 2.60
CA ALA A 406 -33.82 21.80 3.21
C ALA A 406 -33.96 21.02 4.54
N GLN A 407 -33.34 19.87 4.62
CA GLN A 407 -33.18 19.19 5.89
C GLN A 407 -32.04 19.86 6.64
N ASN A 408 -32.35 20.80 7.49
CA ASN A 408 -31.36 21.64 8.17
C ASN A 408 -30.86 21.06 9.48
N LEU A 409 -31.37 19.89 9.89
CA LEU A 409 -31.09 19.38 11.22
C LEU A 409 -30.68 17.91 11.15
N LEU A 410 -29.52 17.62 11.70
CA LEU A 410 -29.06 16.24 11.95
C LEU A 410 -28.97 16.04 13.48
N ASN A 411 -29.86 15.19 14.01
CA ASN A 411 -29.78 14.73 15.40
C ASN A 411 -29.05 13.40 15.43
N VAL A 412 -27.97 13.32 16.18
CA VAL A 412 -27.23 12.06 16.40
C VAL A 412 -27.54 11.60 17.83
N THR A 413 -28.13 10.42 17.94
CA THR A 413 -28.42 9.78 19.22
C THR A 413 -27.44 8.64 19.44
N THR A 414 -26.83 8.57 20.62
CA THR A 414 -25.92 7.48 20.99
C THR A 414 -26.61 6.45 21.86
N SER A 415 -26.14 5.23 21.83
CA SER A 415 -26.53 4.17 22.77
C SER A 415 -25.96 4.37 24.18
N VAL A 416 -24.91 5.17 24.34
CA VAL A 416 -24.25 5.47 25.59
C VAL A 416 -24.77 6.78 26.17
N GLY A 417 -25.57 6.71 27.23
CA GLY A 417 -26.06 7.88 27.94
C GLY A 417 -27.17 8.67 27.26
N ASN A 418 -27.78 8.19 26.17
CA ASN A 418 -28.89 8.84 25.44
C ASN A 418 -28.67 10.33 25.16
N LYS A 419 -27.44 10.71 24.87
CA LYS A 419 -27.13 12.09 24.49
C LYS A 419 -27.57 12.34 23.05
N THR A 420 -28.37 13.38 22.85
CA THR A 420 -28.81 13.84 21.54
C THR A 420 -28.04 15.10 21.17
N TYR A 421 -27.45 15.11 19.99
CA TYR A 421 -26.78 16.27 19.41
C TYR A 421 -27.56 16.75 18.20
N ALA A 422 -27.80 18.04 18.12
CA ALA A 422 -28.48 18.67 17.01
C ALA A 422 -27.48 19.45 16.14
N TYR A 423 -27.60 19.32 14.84
CA TYR A 423 -26.88 20.13 13.87
C TYR A 423 -27.85 20.66 12.81
N PRO A 424 -27.76 21.94 12.47
CA PRO A 424 -27.05 23.01 13.19
C PRO A 424 -27.61 23.23 14.62
N GLU A 425 -26.76 23.67 15.55
CA GLU A 425 -27.16 23.87 16.96
C GLU A 425 -28.38 24.81 17.11
N ASN A 426 -28.51 25.80 16.23
CA ASN A 426 -29.60 26.76 16.17
C ASN A 426 -30.16 26.76 14.75
N PRO A 427 -31.08 25.85 14.40
CA PRO A 427 -31.66 25.79 13.06
C PRO A 427 -32.48 27.06 12.78
N SER A 428 -32.07 27.79 11.74
CA SER A 428 -32.85 28.90 11.24
C SER A 428 -33.62 28.49 10.00
N GLY A 429 -34.92 28.59 10.00
CA GLY A 429 -35.76 28.29 8.85
C GLY A 429 -36.63 27.05 8.97
N ARG A 430 -37.29 26.69 7.85
CA ARG A 430 -38.12 25.48 7.76
C ARG A 430 -37.24 24.32 7.35
N GLY A 431 -37.16 23.28 8.18
CA GLY A 431 -36.39 22.07 7.90
C GLY A 431 -37.03 20.83 8.48
N VAL A 432 -36.62 19.67 8.00
CA VAL A 432 -37.02 18.38 8.57
C VAL A 432 -35.88 17.89 9.46
N SER A 433 -36.20 17.58 10.70
CA SER A 433 -35.25 16.97 11.62
C SER A 433 -35.05 15.49 11.22
N GLN A 434 -33.81 15.10 11.05
CA GLN A 434 -33.44 13.69 10.86
C GLN A 434 -32.63 13.21 12.07
N SER A 435 -33.10 12.15 12.70
CA SER A 435 -32.40 11.51 13.81
C SER A 435 -31.64 10.29 13.31
N LEU A 436 -30.37 10.20 13.69
CA LEU A 436 -29.56 9.01 13.48
C LEU A 436 -29.26 8.39 14.86
N SER A 437 -29.52 7.08 14.97
CA SER A 437 -29.14 6.31 16.16
C SER A 437 -28.11 5.27 15.73
N ASN A 438 -26.98 5.24 16.42
CA ASN A 438 -25.89 4.33 16.08
C ASN A 438 -25.26 3.77 17.37
N ALA A 439 -25.36 2.47 17.56
CA ALA A 439 -24.91 1.77 18.74
C ALA A 439 -23.36 1.75 18.90
N LEU A 440 -22.63 1.99 17.81
CA LEU A 440 -21.17 2.04 17.82
C LEU A 440 -20.62 3.45 18.15
N LEU A 441 -21.47 4.44 18.35
CA LEU A 441 -21.05 5.75 18.82
C LEU A 441 -20.66 5.69 20.29
N SER A 442 -19.45 6.09 20.62
CA SER A 442 -18.97 6.22 22.00
C SER A 442 -18.96 7.68 22.45
N GLU A 443 -18.99 7.93 23.76
CA GLU A 443 -18.92 9.28 24.29
C GLU A 443 -17.61 9.99 23.90
N SER A 444 -16.50 9.23 23.84
CA SER A 444 -15.17 9.75 23.51
C SER A 444 -15.02 10.15 22.03
N THR A 445 -15.75 9.49 21.12
CA THR A 445 -15.66 9.74 19.67
C THR A 445 -16.88 10.45 19.10
N LEU A 446 -17.87 10.74 19.97
CA LEU A 446 -19.13 11.30 19.53
C LEU A 446 -19.00 12.64 18.78
N GLU A 447 -18.13 13.53 19.24
CA GLU A 447 -17.90 14.81 18.58
C GLU A 447 -17.29 14.61 17.19
N LYS A 448 -16.31 13.70 17.06
CA LYS A 448 -15.70 13.35 15.77
C LYS A 448 -16.73 12.76 14.82
N SER A 449 -17.53 11.80 15.28
CA SER A 449 -18.61 11.18 14.49
C SER A 449 -19.65 12.21 14.07
N ARG A 450 -20.07 13.10 14.96
CA ARG A 450 -20.97 14.19 14.64
C ARG A 450 -20.40 15.09 13.55
N ASN A 451 -19.13 15.46 13.64
CA ASN A 451 -18.48 16.30 12.64
C ASN A 451 -18.41 15.61 11.28
N ALA A 452 -18.03 14.33 11.24
CA ALA A 452 -17.99 13.55 10.02
C ALA A 452 -19.37 13.39 9.36
N LEU A 453 -20.39 13.06 10.17
CA LEU A 453 -21.79 12.97 9.70
C LEU A 453 -22.31 14.32 9.25
N THR A 454 -22.03 15.39 9.99
CA THR A 454 -22.40 16.74 9.63
C THR A 454 -21.79 17.14 8.30
N GLU A 455 -20.50 16.89 8.12
CA GLU A 455 -19.81 17.17 6.89
C GLU A 455 -20.44 16.44 5.72
N SER A 456 -20.60 15.11 5.82
CA SER A 456 -21.22 14.30 4.78
C SER A 456 -22.67 14.68 4.54
N TYR A 457 -23.44 14.92 5.60
CA TYR A 457 -24.84 15.29 5.52
C TYR A 457 -25.03 16.71 4.93
N SER A 458 -24.14 17.67 5.21
CA SER A 458 -24.19 19.00 4.60
C SER A 458 -24.03 18.96 3.07
N VAL A 459 -23.36 17.94 2.54
CA VAL A 459 -23.27 17.69 1.09
C VAL A 459 -24.58 17.16 0.53
N LEU A 460 -25.32 16.35 1.30
CA LEU A 460 -26.51 15.62 0.86
C LEU A 460 -27.81 16.32 1.26
N SER A 461 -27.83 17.05 2.37
CA SER A 461 -28.99 17.88 2.78
C SER A 461 -29.19 19.03 1.79
N ASN A 462 -30.38 19.53 1.71
CA ASN A 462 -30.75 20.62 0.79
C ASN A 462 -30.64 20.26 -0.70
N ARG A 463 -30.35 19.02 -1.04
CA ARG A 463 -30.24 18.57 -2.43
C ARG A 463 -31.60 18.13 -2.97
N ARG A 464 -31.82 18.46 -4.23
CA ARG A 464 -32.95 17.89 -4.96
C ARG A 464 -32.59 16.46 -5.35
N LYS A 465 -33.53 15.54 -5.17
CA LYS A 465 -33.42 14.23 -5.79
C LYS A 465 -34.00 14.27 -7.20
N ALA A 466 -33.38 13.60 -8.12
CA ALA A 466 -33.87 13.40 -9.46
C ALA A 466 -34.01 11.91 -9.75
N THR A 467 -35.05 11.54 -10.44
CA THR A 467 -35.29 10.17 -10.97
C THR A 467 -35.38 10.29 -12.48
N LEU A 468 -34.54 9.57 -13.20
CA LEU A 468 -34.33 9.72 -14.62
C LEU A 468 -34.31 8.37 -15.31
N GLU A 469 -34.90 8.29 -16.50
CA GLU A 469 -34.68 7.20 -17.44
C GLU A 469 -33.63 7.63 -18.46
N TYR A 470 -32.68 6.77 -18.73
CA TYR A 470 -31.58 7.11 -19.62
C TYR A 470 -31.19 5.93 -20.51
N ARG A 471 -30.45 6.21 -21.57
CA ARG A 471 -29.78 5.18 -22.34
C ARG A 471 -28.65 4.65 -21.43
N ALA A 472 -28.86 3.46 -20.87
CA ALA A 472 -28.01 2.95 -19.83
C ALA A 472 -26.62 2.66 -20.33
N SER A 473 -25.63 3.34 -19.78
CA SER A 473 -24.23 2.97 -19.89
C SER A 473 -23.91 1.92 -18.83
N PRO A 474 -23.41 0.76 -19.22
CA PRO A 474 -23.03 -0.26 -18.24
C PRO A 474 -21.76 0.09 -17.47
N THR A 475 -21.16 1.26 -17.71
CA THR A 475 -20.02 1.80 -16.96
C THR A 475 -20.41 2.55 -15.69
N THR A 476 -21.67 2.99 -15.60
CA THR A 476 -22.19 3.85 -14.52
C THR A 476 -22.57 3.02 -13.29
N ASP A 477 -22.18 3.47 -12.10
CA ASP A 477 -22.53 2.86 -10.81
C ASP A 477 -23.22 3.85 -9.86
N ALA A 478 -23.85 3.32 -8.82
CA ALA A 478 -24.23 4.15 -7.68
C ALA A 478 -22.97 4.73 -7.01
N LEU A 479 -23.05 5.96 -6.51
CA LEU A 479 -22.01 6.85 -6.04
C LEU A 479 -21.15 7.49 -7.16
N ASP A 480 -21.40 7.21 -8.42
CA ASP A 480 -20.79 7.96 -9.51
C ASP A 480 -21.46 9.34 -9.66
N PHE A 481 -20.72 10.27 -10.26
CA PHE A 481 -21.23 11.56 -10.69
C PHE A 481 -21.53 11.53 -12.17
N VAL A 482 -22.72 11.93 -12.54
CA VAL A 482 -23.14 12.06 -13.95
C VAL A 482 -23.68 13.44 -14.22
N LYS A 483 -23.40 13.96 -15.41
CA LYS A 483 -23.93 15.24 -15.88
C LYS A 483 -25.15 15.00 -16.74
N ILE A 484 -26.20 15.74 -16.47
CA ILE A 484 -27.44 15.71 -17.24
C ILE A 484 -27.70 17.06 -17.87
N HIS A 485 -28.22 17.06 -19.08
CA HIS A 485 -28.60 18.26 -19.81
C HIS A 485 -30.13 18.34 -19.99
N HIS A 486 -30.67 19.48 -19.70
CA HIS A 486 -32.11 19.76 -19.85
C HIS A 486 -32.36 20.63 -21.08
N GLN A 487 -33.53 20.54 -21.66
CA GLN A 487 -33.92 21.25 -22.87
C GLN A 487 -33.93 22.81 -22.79
N PHE A 488 -33.70 23.39 -21.62
CA PHE A 488 -33.58 24.88 -21.43
C PHE A 488 -32.15 25.30 -21.16
N ASP A 489 -31.15 24.67 -21.76
CA ASP A 489 -29.73 24.90 -21.50
C ASP A 489 -29.32 24.76 -20.01
N TYR A 490 -30.16 24.06 -19.26
CA TYR A 490 -29.86 23.75 -17.87
C TYR A 490 -29.10 22.44 -17.80
N SER A 491 -27.94 22.46 -17.17
CA SER A 491 -27.19 21.25 -16.85
C SER A 491 -27.05 21.09 -15.34
N ALA A 492 -27.08 19.86 -14.87
CA ALA A 492 -26.88 19.55 -13.47
C ALA A 492 -26.04 18.28 -13.35
N THR A 493 -25.21 18.25 -12.32
CA THR A 493 -24.47 17.03 -11.96
C THR A 493 -25.23 16.30 -10.86
N LEU A 494 -25.37 14.98 -11.00
CA LEU A 494 -26.00 14.12 -10.01
C LEU A 494 -24.96 13.24 -9.33
N LEU A 495 -25.03 13.14 -8.01
CA LEU A 495 -24.46 12.02 -7.25
C LEU A 495 -25.50 10.92 -7.20
N LEU A 496 -25.19 9.80 -7.86
CA LEU A 496 -26.15 8.70 -7.97
C LEU A 496 -26.23 7.90 -6.66
N THR A 497 -27.45 7.58 -6.27
CA THR A 497 -27.73 6.69 -5.13
C THR A 497 -28.32 5.36 -5.57
N ASN A 498 -29.08 5.36 -6.67
CA ASN A 498 -29.65 4.17 -7.25
C ASN A 498 -29.40 4.15 -8.77
N VAL A 499 -28.96 2.99 -9.24
CA VAL A 499 -28.77 2.71 -10.66
C VAL A 499 -29.43 1.38 -10.97
N SER A 500 -30.24 1.31 -12.00
CA SER A 500 -30.76 0.03 -12.47
C SER A 500 -30.64 -0.11 -13.97
N TYR A 501 -30.26 -1.30 -14.42
CA TYR A 501 -30.21 -1.68 -15.82
C TYR A 501 -31.19 -2.79 -16.10
N THR A 502 -31.82 -2.72 -17.25
CA THR A 502 -32.53 -3.84 -17.84
C THR A 502 -31.93 -4.11 -19.21
N TYR A 503 -31.81 -5.38 -19.56
CA TYR A 503 -31.36 -5.81 -20.86
C TYR A 503 -32.35 -6.72 -21.52
N ASN A 504 -32.73 -6.33 -22.72
CA ASN A 504 -33.56 -7.10 -23.65
C ASN A 504 -33.09 -6.75 -25.08
N GLY A 505 -31.86 -7.21 -25.42
CA GLY A 505 -31.19 -6.85 -26.67
C GLY A 505 -30.52 -5.47 -26.64
N CYS A 506 -30.88 -4.58 -25.75
CA CYS A 506 -30.20 -3.32 -25.49
C CYS A 506 -30.34 -2.93 -24.01
N PHE A 507 -29.41 -2.12 -23.52
CA PHE A 507 -29.48 -1.59 -22.15
C PHE A 507 -30.43 -0.41 -22.07
N LYS A 508 -31.32 -0.46 -21.08
CA LYS A 508 -32.13 0.67 -20.61
C LYS A 508 -31.89 0.84 -19.14
N GLY A 509 -31.84 2.06 -18.66
CA GLY A 509 -31.54 2.36 -17.28
C GLY A 509 -32.44 3.38 -16.65
N LYS A 510 -32.46 3.30 -15.33
CA LYS A 510 -33.10 4.28 -14.46
C LYS A 510 -32.07 4.70 -13.41
N LEU A 511 -31.94 5.99 -13.23
CA LEU A 511 -31.06 6.62 -12.25
C LEU A 511 -31.88 7.34 -11.20
N GLU A 512 -31.41 7.33 -9.98
CA GLU A 512 -31.85 8.21 -8.91
C GLU A 512 -30.63 8.78 -8.20
N GLY A 513 -30.62 10.07 -7.92
CA GLY A 513 -29.49 10.71 -7.29
C GLY A 513 -29.80 12.09 -6.75
N TYR A 514 -28.81 12.65 -6.04
CA TYR A 514 -28.86 14.02 -5.55
C TYR A 514 -28.25 14.97 -6.57
N MET A 515 -28.99 16.06 -6.84
CA MET A 515 -28.52 17.11 -7.76
C MET A 515 -27.46 17.97 -7.07
N MET A 516 -26.35 18.15 -7.74
CA MET A 516 -25.30 19.11 -7.38
C MET A 516 -25.45 20.37 -8.21
N ALA A 517 -25.23 21.55 -7.64
CA ALA A 517 -25.25 22.78 -8.42
C ALA A 517 -24.15 22.77 -9.49
N ASP A 518 -24.49 23.24 -10.69
CA ASP A 518 -23.49 23.44 -11.75
C ASP A 518 -22.53 24.57 -11.37
N VAL A 519 -21.26 24.24 -11.43
CA VAL A 519 -20.20 25.21 -11.16
C VAL A 519 -19.73 25.80 -12.47
N LYS A 520 -19.86 27.11 -12.62
CA LYS A 520 -19.40 27.82 -13.82
C LYS A 520 -17.91 28.14 -13.78
N SER A 521 -17.36 28.38 -12.60
CA SER A 521 -15.93 28.58 -12.43
C SER A 521 -15.46 28.28 -11.02
N LEU A 522 -14.21 27.94 -10.92
CA LEU A 522 -13.46 27.77 -9.66
C LEU A 522 -12.27 28.71 -9.71
N ILE A 523 -12.04 29.48 -8.67
CA ILE A 523 -10.89 30.35 -8.53
C ILE A 523 -10.17 30.07 -7.21
N VAL A 524 -8.85 30.18 -7.23
CA VAL A 524 -8.00 30.18 -6.03
C VAL A 524 -7.51 31.59 -5.79
N ASP A 525 -7.52 32.06 -4.54
CA ASP A 525 -7.16 33.42 -4.15
C ASP A 525 -5.68 33.78 -4.38
N LYS A 526 -4.85 32.78 -4.63
CA LYS A 526 -3.41 32.93 -4.86
C LYS A 526 -2.99 32.17 -6.13
N SER A 527 -2.04 32.73 -6.87
CA SER A 527 -1.51 32.12 -8.08
C SER A 527 -0.13 31.52 -7.90
N ASN A 528 0.70 32.18 -7.09
CA ASN A 528 2.07 31.76 -6.80
C ASN A 528 2.41 32.09 -5.35
N GLU A 529 3.05 31.21 -4.65
CA GLU A 529 3.51 31.37 -3.27
C GLU A 529 4.91 30.77 -3.13
N THR A 530 5.69 31.33 -2.22
CA THR A 530 6.99 30.78 -1.82
C THR A 530 6.90 30.40 -0.35
N LEU A 531 7.28 29.16 -0.02
CA LEU A 531 7.37 28.66 1.34
C LEU A 531 8.83 28.39 1.68
N GLU A 532 9.32 28.98 2.73
CA GLU A 532 10.59 28.63 3.34
C GLU A 532 10.39 27.42 4.25
N TRP A 533 11.47 26.81 4.65
CA TRP A 533 11.45 25.64 5.53
C TRP A 533 10.55 25.84 6.76
N GLY A 534 9.66 24.87 6.99
CA GLY A 534 8.75 24.87 8.12
C GLY A 534 7.54 25.81 8.02
N GLN A 535 7.46 26.66 7.01
CA GLN A 535 6.35 27.59 6.82
C GLN A 535 5.10 26.88 6.28
N SER A 536 3.97 27.52 6.53
CA SER A 536 2.70 27.16 5.92
C SER A 536 1.91 28.40 5.54
N VAL A 537 1.06 28.25 4.53
CA VAL A 537 0.16 29.29 4.07
C VAL A 537 -1.25 28.73 3.88
N VAL A 538 -2.25 29.54 4.12
CA VAL A 538 -3.64 29.16 3.81
C VAL A 538 -4.01 29.76 2.47
N ILE A 539 -4.56 28.93 1.59
CA ILE A 539 -5.13 29.33 0.31
C ILE A 539 -6.64 29.03 0.29
N THR A 540 -7.38 29.79 -0.45
CA THR A 540 -8.84 29.70 -0.51
C THR A 540 -9.29 29.46 -1.93
N ALA A 541 -10.06 28.41 -2.14
CA ALA A 541 -10.77 28.18 -3.40
C ALA A 541 -12.23 28.59 -3.25
N THR A 542 -12.78 29.22 -4.27
CA THR A 542 -14.16 29.70 -4.29
C THR A 542 -14.82 29.35 -5.62
N LEU A 543 -15.98 28.68 -5.52
CA LEU A 543 -16.83 28.35 -6.66
C LEU A 543 -17.70 29.53 -7.06
N SER A 544 -18.02 29.65 -8.33
CA SER A 544 -19.02 30.60 -8.80
C SER A 544 -20.05 29.88 -9.68
N PRO A 545 -21.35 30.01 -9.38
CA PRO A 545 -21.90 30.61 -8.18
C PRO A 545 -21.62 29.80 -6.93
N ALA A 546 -21.25 30.44 -5.83
CA ALA A 546 -21.15 29.81 -4.53
C ALA A 546 -22.56 29.66 -3.92
N SER A 547 -22.91 28.47 -3.51
CA SER A 547 -24.20 28.17 -2.88
C SER A 547 -24.08 27.00 -1.93
N GLN A 548 -25.09 26.80 -1.09
CA GLN A 548 -25.19 25.59 -0.23
C GLN A 548 -25.20 24.29 -1.06
N ASP A 549 -25.63 24.37 -2.32
CA ASP A 549 -25.67 23.24 -3.25
C ASP A 549 -24.36 23.04 -4.01
N SER A 550 -23.34 23.80 -3.71
CA SER A 550 -22.05 23.68 -4.41
C SER A 550 -21.36 22.35 -4.05
N PRO A 551 -20.75 21.70 -5.03
CA PRO A 551 -19.95 20.52 -4.76
C PRO A 551 -18.78 20.85 -3.83
N LYS A 552 -18.33 19.87 -3.04
CA LYS A 552 -17.10 19.99 -2.24
C LYS A 552 -15.90 20.22 -3.16
N ILE A 553 -14.99 21.03 -2.69
CA ILE A 553 -13.74 21.31 -3.39
C ILE A 553 -12.69 20.31 -2.89
N SER A 554 -12.12 19.53 -3.78
CA SER A 554 -10.98 18.65 -3.49
C SER A 554 -9.67 19.37 -3.78
N TRP A 555 -8.63 19.00 -3.04
CA TRP A 555 -7.30 19.53 -3.17
C TRP A 555 -6.29 18.44 -3.47
N SER A 556 -5.39 18.71 -4.39
CA SER A 556 -4.28 17.83 -4.73
C SER A 556 -3.01 18.62 -4.95
N ALA A 557 -1.88 17.99 -4.75
CA ALA A 557 -0.56 18.56 -5.04
C ALA A 557 0.20 17.66 -6.00
N SER A 558 0.90 18.24 -6.96
CA SER A 558 1.73 17.52 -7.92
C SER A 558 3.04 18.28 -8.17
N PRO A 559 4.21 17.62 -8.05
CA PRO A 559 4.42 16.26 -7.55
C PRO A 559 4.07 16.13 -6.06
N GLU A 560 3.75 14.89 -5.65
CA GLU A 560 3.54 14.59 -4.23
C GLU A 560 4.83 14.74 -3.42
N GLY A 561 4.69 15.04 -2.13
CA GLY A 561 5.82 15.12 -1.20
C GLY A 561 6.51 16.49 -1.11
N ILE A 562 6.26 17.45 -2.01
CA ILE A 562 6.83 18.80 -1.94
C ILE A 562 6.10 19.64 -0.89
N VAL A 563 4.79 19.55 -0.86
CA VAL A 563 3.94 20.21 0.14
C VAL A 563 2.95 19.21 0.72
N SER A 564 2.53 19.42 1.96
CA SER A 564 1.42 18.69 2.58
C SER A 564 0.19 19.58 2.66
N LEU A 565 -0.99 18.99 2.44
CA LEU A 565 -2.27 19.66 2.38
C LEU A 565 -3.12 19.30 3.59
N HIS A 566 -3.70 20.31 4.23
CA HIS A 566 -4.67 20.13 5.30
C HIS A 566 -5.88 21.03 5.04
N VAL A 567 -7.03 20.42 4.77
CA VAL A 567 -8.28 21.17 4.51
C VAL A 567 -8.85 21.66 5.83
N LEU A 568 -8.95 22.97 5.97
CA LEU A 568 -9.48 23.61 7.20
C LEU A 568 -10.98 23.78 7.15
N THR A 569 -11.50 24.20 5.99
CA THR A 569 -12.94 24.39 5.77
C THR A 569 -13.33 23.97 4.36
N ASN A 570 -14.57 23.51 4.17
CA ASN A 570 -15.08 23.16 2.86
C ASN A 570 -16.61 23.22 2.86
N THR A 571 -17.16 24.42 2.77
CA THR A 571 -18.59 24.70 2.92
C THR A 571 -19.06 25.73 1.91
N GLU A 572 -20.30 25.63 1.44
CA GLU A 572 -20.99 26.65 0.64
C GLU A 572 -20.21 27.13 -0.59
N GLY A 573 -19.54 26.22 -1.27
CA GLY A 573 -18.76 26.57 -2.45
C GLY A 573 -17.43 27.28 -2.16
N LYS A 574 -16.97 27.24 -0.91
CA LYS A 574 -15.69 27.78 -0.49
C LYS A 574 -14.90 26.74 0.31
N SER A 575 -13.63 26.61 0.03
CA SER A 575 -12.73 25.74 0.76
C SER A 575 -11.43 26.44 1.08
N THR A 576 -10.95 26.28 2.30
CA THR A 576 -9.63 26.76 2.72
C THR A 576 -8.73 25.57 2.99
N CYS A 577 -7.54 25.62 2.43
CA CYS A 577 -6.53 24.59 2.58
C CYS A 577 -5.24 25.19 3.12
N GLN A 578 -4.72 24.63 4.19
CA GLN A 578 -3.38 24.96 4.67
C GLN A 578 -2.39 24.12 3.86
N VAL A 579 -1.50 24.81 3.17
CA VAL A 579 -0.39 24.22 2.44
C VAL A 579 0.86 24.41 3.28
N LYS A 580 1.49 23.32 3.69
CA LYS A 580 2.67 23.33 4.54
C LYS A 580 3.89 22.84 3.74
N TRP A 581 5.03 23.46 3.95
CA TRP A 581 6.31 23.02 3.42
C TRP A 581 6.63 21.58 3.87
N ASN A 582 7.10 20.73 2.97
CA ASN A 582 7.51 19.35 3.28
C ASN A 582 8.87 18.99 2.72
N SER A 583 9.18 19.40 1.49
CA SER A 583 10.50 19.26 0.87
C SER A 583 10.74 20.39 -0.14
N PRO A 584 11.99 20.70 -0.49
CA PRO A 584 12.28 21.70 -1.49
C PRO A 584 11.86 21.30 -2.89
N GLY A 585 11.42 22.24 -3.68
CA GLY A 585 11.02 22.01 -5.05
C GLY A 585 9.91 22.93 -5.52
N THR A 586 9.27 22.57 -6.61
CA THR A 586 8.09 23.28 -7.12
C THR A 586 6.91 22.33 -7.15
N ALA A 587 5.81 22.70 -6.54
CA ALA A 587 4.56 21.95 -6.56
C ALA A 587 3.41 22.81 -7.11
N ILE A 588 2.49 22.18 -7.82
CA ILE A 588 1.24 22.79 -8.22
C ILE A 588 0.15 22.23 -7.32
N VAL A 589 -0.46 23.09 -6.52
CA VAL A 589 -1.62 22.74 -5.70
C VAL A 589 -2.87 23.08 -6.48
N THR A 590 -3.70 22.10 -6.74
CA THR A 590 -4.90 22.21 -7.56
C THR A 590 -6.14 21.99 -6.70
N ALA A 591 -7.06 22.93 -6.76
CA ALA A 591 -8.42 22.78 -6.29
C ALA A 591 -9.31 22.31 -7.44
N SER A 592 -10.19 21.34 -7.21
CA SER A 592 -11.09 20.80 -8.22
C SER A 592 -12.49 20.60 -7.66
N ALA A 593 -13.51 20.98 -8.43
CA ALA A 593 -14.91 20.74 -8.10
C ALA A 593 -15.81 20.94 -9.32
N GLY A 594 -16.79 20.06 -9.51
CA GLY A 594 -17.80 20.18 -10.56
C GLY A 594 -17.23 20.30 -11.99
N GLY A 595 -16.14 19.56 -12.26
CA GLY A 595 -15.47 19.59 -13.56
C GLY A 595 -14.56 20.82 -13.80
N ASN A 596 -14.50 21.77 -12.85
CA ASN A 596 -13.62 22.93 -12.89
C ASN A 596 -12.40 22.72 -11.99
N SER A 597 -11.27 23.29 -12.37
CA SER A 597 -10.05 23.32 -11.57
C SER A 597 -9.38 24.68 -11.59
N ALA A 598 -8.70 24.99 -10.50
CA ALA A 598 -7.84 26.16 -10.39
C ALA A 598 -6.60 25.80 -9.57
N SER A 599 -5.46 26.38 -9.93
CA SER A 599 -4.18 25.98 -9.34
C SER A 599 -3.40 27.15 -8.81
N CYS A 600 -2.59 26.91 -7.78
CA CYS A 600 -1.58 27.78 -7.24
C CYS A 600 -0.21 27.10 -7.34
N SER A 601 0.79 27.80 -7.83
CA SER A 601 2.16 27.29 -7.88
C SER A 601 2.87 27.59 -6.58
N PHE A 602 3.54 26.60 -6.01
CA PHE A 602 4.34 26.72 -4.80
C PHE A 602 5.81 26.49 -5.13
N LEU A 603 6.65 27.45 -4.82
CA LEU A 603 8.09 27.27 -4.75
C LEU A 603 8.46 27.06 -3.29
N THR A 604 8.91 25.86 -2.95
CA THR A 604 9.45 25.58 -1.63
C THR A 604 10.97 25.72 -1.68
N THR A 605 11.51 26.62 -0.87
CA THR A 605 12.96 26.82 -0.79
C THR A 605 13.58 25.78 0.12
N GLY A 606 14.76 25.27 -0.30
CA GLY A 606 15.41 24.15 0.36
C GLY A 606 15.94 24.53 1.74
N TYR A 607 15.86 23.59 2.65
CA TYR A 607 16.70 23.48 3.81
C TYR A 607 17.74 22.44 3.49
N TYR A 608 18.99 22.86 3.55
CA TYR A 608 20.11 22.04 3.12
C TYR A 608 20.97 21.63 4.32
N LEU A 609 21.81 20.66 4.11
CA LEU A 609 22.74 20.21 5.12
C LEU A 609 23.66 21.35 5.63
N SER A 610 24.01 22.32 4.75
CA SER A 610 24.73 23.53 5.12
C SER A 610 24.00 24.45 6.11
N ASP A 611 22.67 24.34 6.21
CA ASP A 611 21.87 25.19 7.09
C ASP A 611 21.76 24.63 8.53
N ILE A 612 22.21 23.38 8.75
CA ILE A 612 22.30 22.81 10.10
C ILE A 612 23.59 23.28 10.76
N PRO A 613 23.55 23.93 11.94
CA PRO A 613 24.76 24.33 12.62
C PRO A 613 25.62 23.12 13.05
N GLU A 614 26.92 23.31 13.09
CA GLU A 614 27.83 22.30 13.62
C GLU A 614 27.49 21.99 15.09
N GLY A 615 27.45 20.72 15.43
CA GLY A 615 26.89 20.18 16.67
C GLY A 615 25.38 19.87 16.58
N GLY A 616 24.68 20.34 15.53
CA GLY A 616 23.29 20.01 15.26
C GLY A 616 23.12 18.58 14.75
N THR A 617 21.87 18.08 14.77
CA THR A 617 21.57 16.72 14.37
C THR A 617 20.57 16.66 13.22
N MET A 618 20.62 15.59 12.45
CA MET A 618 19.68 15.29 11.38
C MET A 618 19.49 13.78 11.25
N LEU A 619 18.43 13.39 10.53
CA LEU A 619 18.06 12.01 10.33
C LEU A 619 18.47 11.49 8.94
N MET A 620 18.80 10.21 8.86
CA MET A 620 19.13 9.54 7.60
C MET A 620 18.70 8.06 7.66
N ASP A 621 18.28 7.51 6.53
CA ASP A 621 17.97 6.08 6.44
C ASP A 621 19.26 5.25 6.42
N GLU A 622 19.27 4.20 7.25
CA GLU A 622 20.30 3.18 7.32
C GLU A 622 19.61 1.81 7.19
N GLY A 623 19.52 1.31 5.98
CA GLY A 623 18.70 0.15 5.67
C GLY A 623 17.22 0.44 5.90
N SER A 624 16.59 -0.33 6.78
CA SER A 624 15.18 -0.12 7.19
C SER A 624 15.01 0.84 8.39
N ASN A 625 16.11 1.34 8.96
CA ASN A 625 16.07 2.16 10.17
C ASN A 625 16.32 3.62 9.83
N VAL A 626 15.66 4.53 10.54
CA VAL A 626 15.99 5.95 10.53
C VAL A 626 16.89 6.22 11.72
N VAL A 627 18.07 6.76 11.47
CA VAL A 627 19.08 7.00 12.50
C VAL A 627 19.54 8.46 12.51
N GLU A 628 20.02 8.90 13.66
CA GLU A 628 20.45 10.26 13.90
C GLU A 628 21.95 10.41 13.68
N PHE A 629 22.33 11.45 12.94
CA PHE A 629 23.71 11.86 12.69
C PHE A 629 23.94 13.28 13.23
N ILE A 630 25.15 13.55 13.65
CA ILE A 630 25.60 14.86 14.11
C ILE A 630 26.40 15.53 13.00
N VAL A 631 26.10 16.78 12.70
CA VAL A 631 26.88 17.62 11.82
C VAL A 631 28.15 18.05 12.60
N ALA A 632 29.30 17.48 12.26
CA ALA A 632 30.51 17.74 12.98
C ALA A 632 31.29 18.94 12.42
N LYS A 633 31.33 19.07 11.09
CA LYS A 633 32.06 20.14 10.43
C LYS A 633 31.60 20.34 9.00
N HIS A 634 31.37 21.59 8.63
CA HIS A 634 31.21 22.00 7.24
C HIS A 634 32.58 22.20 6.58
N ASP A 635 32.58 22.12 5.23
CA ASP A 635 33.83 22.24 4.44
C ASP A 635 34.97 21.32 4.95
N TYR A 636 34.63 20.07 5.26
CA TYR A 636 35.53 19.13 5.87
C TYR A 636 36.78 18.90 5.02
N GLU A 637 37.95 19.27 5.60
CA GLU A 637 39.27 19.17 4.96
C GLU A 637 39.24 19.67 3.51
N SER A 638 38.74 20.88 3.31
CA SER A 638 38.51 21.48 1.99
C SER A 638 39.80 21.56 1.13
N GLU A 639 40.96 21.59 1.74
CA GLU A 639 42.24 21.48 1.03
C GLU A 639 42.44 20.12 0.34
N LEU A 640 41.84 19.04 0.89
CA LEU A 640 41.91 17.68 0.36
C LEU A 640 40.70 17.31 -0.51
N ASN A 641 39.54 17.81 -0.16
CA ASN A 641 38.25 17.35 -0.76
C ASN A 641 37.56 18.43 -1.59
N GLY A 642 38.08 19.65 -1.63
CA GLY A 642 37.35 20.83 -2.13
C GLY A 642 36.30 21.31 -1.12
N ALA A 643 35.76 22.50 -1.35
CA ALA A 643 34.68 23.05 -0.53
C ALA A 643 33.33 22.35 -0.79
N GLY A 644 32.38 22.51 0.14
CA GLY A 644 31.02 22.05 0.01
C GLY A 644 30.74 20.62 0.44
N ARG A 645 31.57 20.05 1.35
CA ARG A 645 31.28 18.74 1.96
C ARG A 645 31.22 18.84 3.49
N THR A 646 30.12 18.36 4.04
CA THR A 646 29.84 18.33 5.49
C THR A 646 30.18 16.97 6.06
N PHE A 647 30.97 16.96 7.13
CA PHE A 647 31.31 15.76 7.87
C PHE A 647 30.24 15.41 8.89
N LEU A 648 29.79 14.18 8.84
CA LEU A 648 28.72 13.63 9.65
C LEU A 648 29.25 12.47 10.50
N ILE A 649 28.81 12.41 11.75
CA ILE A 649 29.14 11.35 12.69
C ILE A 649 27.85 10.69 13.14
N ARG A 650 27.73 9.37 13.04
CA ARG A 650 26.58 8.64 13.58
C ARG A 650 26.51 8.84 15.10
N LYS A 651 25.39 9.38 15.58
CA LYS A 651 25.25 9.80 16.98
C LYS A 651 25.38 8.65 17.97
N ARG A 652 24.83 7.50 17.65
CA ARG A 652 24.91 6.28 18.46
C ARG A 652 25.65 5.20 17.71
N TYR A 653 26.46 4.41 18.41
CA TYR A 653 27.12 3.26 17.79
C TYR A 653 26.09 2.26 17.20
N PRO A 654 26.35 1.66 16.02
CA PRO A 654 25.48 0.63 15.46
C PRO A 654 25.69 -0.75 16.09
N VAL A 655 26.92 -1.06 16.46
CA VAL A 655 27.35 -2.34 17.05
C VAL A 655 28.55 -2.14 17.92
N LEU A 656 28.65 -2.88 19.01
CA LEU A 656 29.86 -3.00 19.80
C LEU A 656 30.81 -3.97 19.13
N MET A 657 32.03 -3.58 18.90
CA MET A 657 32.99 -4.42 18.21
C MET A 657 34.42 -4.23 18.73
N SER A 658 35.28 -5.22 18.50
CA SER A 658 36.70 -5.10 18.72
C SER A 658 37.37 -4.35 17.56
N TRP A 659 38.54 -3.77 17.82
CA TRP A 659 39.29 -3.03 16.80
C TRP A 659 39.71 -3.95 15.64
N ASP A 660 40.31 -5.06 15.96
CA ASP A 660 40.88 -5.99 15.00
C ASP A 660 41.15 -7.36 15.66
N SER A 661 41.07 -8.42 14.88
CA SER A 661 41.41 -9.77 15.27
C SER A 661 42.93 -10.01 15.28
N SER A 662 43.72 -9.21 14.54
CA SER A 662 45.12 -9.37 14.27
C SER A 662 46.04 -8.23 14.70
N TRP A 663 45.55 -7.19 15.39
CA TRP A 663 46.28 -6.03 15.85
C TRP A 663 46.92 -5.20 14.73
N SER A 664 46.12 -4.67 13.85
CA SER A 664 46.60 -3.87 12.73
C SER A 664 46.40 -2.36 12.94
N ALA A 665 47.14 -1.56 12.16
CA ALA A 665 46.87 -0.13 12.02
C ALA A 665 45.47 0.12 11.42
N TYR A 666 44.95 1.33 11.58
CA TYR A 666 43.59 1.68 11.09
C TYR A 666 43.36 1.25 9.65
N ALA A 667 44.29 1.45 8.77
CA ALA A 667 44.17 1.10 7.35
C ALA A 667 43.84 -0.38 7.08
N GLN A 668 44.35 -1.28 7.93
CA GLN A 668 44.20 -2.74 7.83
C GLN A 668 43.25 -3.32 8.85
N SER A 669 42.64 -2.53 9.73
CA SER A 669 41.80 -3.00 10.83
C SER A 669 40.48 -3.63 10.35
N ASP A 670 39.94 -4.56 11.15
CA ASP A 670 38.64 -5.16 10.92
C ASP A 670 37.55 -4.11 10.95
N ILE A 671 37.65 -3.09 11.82
CA ILE A 671 36.74 -1.93 11.85
C ILE A 671 36.71 -1.22 10.49
N ASN A 672 37.87 -0.86 9.93
CA ASN A 672 37.92 -0.18 8.65
C ASN A 672 37.34 -1.04 7.50
N THR A 673 37.58 -2.33 7.55
CA THR A 673 37.03 -3.30 6.61
C THR A 673 35.52 -3.38 6.73
N TRP A 674 35.00 -3.47 7.94
CA TRP A 674 33.56 -3.49 8.23
C TRP A 674 32.84 -2.18 7.80
N LEU A 675 33.46 -1.02 8.13
CA LEU A 675 32.93 0.30 7.75
C LEU A 675 32.70 0.44 6.24
N ASN A 676 33.68 -0.04 5.44
CA ASN A 676 33.63 0.09 3.98
C ASN A 676 33.07 -1.17 3.25
N GLY A 677 32.68 -2.18 4.00
CA GLY A 677 32.01 -3.38 3.55
C GLY A 677 30.56 -3.46 4.01
N GLU A 678 30.33 -4.16 5.12
CA GLU A 678 28.98 -4.42 5.63
C GLU A 678 28.21 -3.15 5.97
N TYR A 679 28.84 -2.21 6.68
CA TYR A 679 28.15 -0.98 7.07
C TYR A 679 27.81 -0.09 5.88
N LEU A 680 28.73 0.15 4.96
CA LEU A 680 28.46 0.92 3.75
C LEU A 680 27.34 0.28 2.90
N ASN A 681 27.19 -1.04 2.96
CA ASN A 681 26.16 -1.74 2.23
C ASN A 681 24.75 -1.58 2.82
N THR A 682 24.60 -1.01 4.00
CA THR A 682 23.29 -0.64 4.55
C THR A 682 22.64 0.53 3.80
N PHE A 683 23.45 1.35 3.09
CA PHE A 683 22.96 2.51 2.37
C PHE A 683 22.47 2.17 0.95
N SER A 684 21.48 2.91 0.49
CA SER A 684 20.96 2.83 -0.89
C SER A 684 22.02 3.27 -1.92
N SER A 685 21.79 2.98 -3.20
CA SER A 685 22.70 3.39 -4.26
C SER A 685 22.87 4.91 -4.35
N ALA A 686 21.78 5.68 -4.19
CA ALA A 686 21.82 7.15 -4.19
C ALA A 686 22.62 7.70 -2.99
N GLN A 687 22.43 7.11 -1.81
CA GLN A 687 23.19 7.49 -0.61
C GLN A 687 24.68 7.19 -0.78
N LYS A 688 25.04 6.02 -1.30
CA LYS A 688 26.45 5.65 -1.58
C LYS A 688 27.10 6.59 -2.59
N GLU A 689 26.38 7.01 -3.61
CA GLU A 689 26.84 7.98 -4.59
C GLU A 689 27.10 9.35 -3.93
N ALA A 690 26.17 9.82 -3.08
CA ALA A 690 26.33 11.08 -2.34
C ALA A 690 27.47 11.04 -1.31
N ILE A 691 27.61 9.94 -0.58
CA ILE A 691 28.74 9.70 0.36
C ILE A 691 30.06 9.76 -0.41
N GLY A 692 30.15 9.03 -1.50
CA GLY A 692 31.36 9.01 -2.33
C GLY A 692 32.59 8.55 -1.58
N SER A 693 33.74 9.17 -1.88
CA SER A 693 35.02 8.90 -1.20
C SER A 693 35.56 10.20 -0.66
N THR A 694 35.94 10.20 0.61
CA THR A 694 36.50 11.35 1.32
C THR A 694 37.97 11.08 1.62
N THR A 695 38.82 12.06 1.36
CA THR A 695 40.23 12.02 1.72
C THR A 695 40.43 12.69 3.08
N PHE A 696 41.05 12.00 3.99
CA PHE A 696 41.29 12.47 5.37
C PHE A 696 42.71 12.16 5.83
N TYR A 697 43.17 12.89 6.84
CA TYR A 697 44.45 12.67 7.46
C TYR A 697 44.38 11.48 8.42
N TYR A 698 45.43 10.64 8.43
CA TYR A 698 45.59 9.54 9.37
C TYR A 698 47.07 9.23 9.60
N THR A 699 47.40 8.61 10.72
CA THR A 699 48.72 8.13 11.01
C THR A 699 48.81 6.65 10.68
N PRO A 700 49.68 6.21 9.76
CA PRO A 700 49.77 4.83 9.31
C PRO A 700 50.21 3.80 10.36
N GLY A 701 50.62 4.27 11.54
CA GLY A 701 51.19 3.42 12.58
C GLY A 701 52.70 3.34 12.46
N PHE A 702 53.36 2.78 13.48
CA PHE A 702 54.79 2.71 13.55
C PHE A 702 55.29 1.40 12.92
N THR A 703 56.09 1.49 11.90
CA THR A 703 56.62 0.33 11.17
C THR A 703 58.01 -0.12 11.60
N ALA A 704 58.67 0.62 12.46
CA ALA A 704 60.05 0.33 12.89
C ALA A 704 60.24 0.54 14.38
N MET A 705 61.11 -0.26 14.99
CA MET A 705 61.62 -0.07 16.36
C MET A 705 62.44 1.17 16.52
N ASP A 706 62.73 1.83 15.44
CA ASP A 706 63.44 3.09 15.51
C ASP A 706 62.48 4.20 15.85
N PHE A 707 62.46 4.57 17.10
CA PHE A 707 61.69 5.72 17.62
C PHE A 707 62.30 7.05 17.15
N SER A 708 63.23 7.03 16.19
CA SER A 708 63.63 8.19 15.48
C SER A 708 62.50 8.75 14.66
N VAL A 709 62.24 9.96 14.85
CA VAL A 709 61.23 10.94 14.41
C VAL A 709 60.63 10.80 13.00
N GLY A 710 61.03 9.80 12.23
CA GLY A 710 60.62 9.73 10.83
C GLY A 710 59.40 8.86 10.50
N SER A 711 58.91 8.07 11.45
CA SER A 711 57.87 7.06 11.19
C SER A 711 56.45 7.46 11.58
N SER A 712 56.28 8.61 12.23
CA SER A 712 55.00 9.16 12.67
C SER A 712 54.39 10.19 11.72
N LYS A 713 54.76 10.15 10.45
CA LYS A 713 54.23 11.13 9.49
C LYS A 713 52.75 10.87 9.26
N VAL A 714 51.97 11.88 9.52
CA VAL A 714 50.59 11.93 9.08
C VAL A 714 50.56 11.79 7.57
N SER A 715 49.73 10.91 7.12
CA SER A 715 49.46 10.59 5.70
C SER A 715 48.00 10.85 5.38
N THR A 716 47.61 10.68 4.14
CA THR A 716 46.22 10.77 3.72
C THR A 716 45.69 9.44 3.25
N MET A 717 44.42 9.20 3.47
CA MET A 717 43.69 8.02 3.02
C MET A 717 42.33 8.45 2.47
N SER A 718 41.84 7.75 1.47
CA SER A 718 40.49 7.98 0.91
C SER A 718 39.59 6.78 1.18
N LYS A 719 38.47 7.00 1.85
CA LYS A 719 37.42 5.99 2.15
C LYS A 719 36.05 6.63 2.09
N ALA A 720 35.05 5.79 1.92
CA ALA A 720 33.66 6.23 1.95
C ALA A 720 33.19 6.47 3.39
N VAL A 721 33.47 5.52 4.29
CA VAL A 721 33.14 5.59 5.70
C VAL A 721 34.39 5.40 6.53
N PHE A 722 34.56 6.23 7.56
CA PHE A 722 35.77 6.20 8.40
C PHE A 722 35.46 6.68 9.83
N LEU A 723 36.39 6.49 10.76
CA LEU A 723 36.26 7.00 12.12
C LEU A 723 36.87 8.41 12.24
N PRO A 724 36.31 9.27 13.10
CA PRO A 724 36.94 10.54 13.42
C PRO A 724 38.30 10.32 14.13
N SER A 725 39.18 11.31 14.09
CA SER A 725 40.41 11.28 14.84
C SER A 725 40.25 11.88 16.23
N ALA A 726 41.18 11.58 17.15
CA ALA A 726 41.25 12.24 18.46
C ALA A 726 41.53 13.74 18.33
N HIS A 727 42.35 14.13 17.34
CA HIS A 727 42.68 15.51 17.07
C HIS A 727 41.48 16.33 16.60
N GLU A 728 40.60 15.75 15.81
CA GLU A 728 39.33 16.38 15.37
C GLU A 728 38.42 16.69 16.56
N PHE A 729 38.44 15.89 17.63
CA PHE A 729 37.74 16.20 18.88
C PHE A 729 38.50 17.19 19.79
N GLY A 730 39.60 17.79 19.34
CA GLY A 730 40.42 18.71 20.13
C GLY A 730 41.27 18.00 21.17
N GLY A 731 41.42 16.69 21.05
CA GLY A 731 42.31 15.92 21.90
C GLY A 731 43.75 16.33 21.65
N ASP A 732 44.46 16.73 22.71
CA ASP A 732 45.88 16.95 22.65
C ASP A 732 46.53 15.57 22.69
N CYS A 733 46.91 15.06 21.52
CA CYS A 733 47.65 13.83 21.39
C CYS A 733 49.14 14.03 21.75
N GLU A 734 49.44 15.11 22.43
CA GLU A 734 50.74 15.31 23.04
C GLU A 734 50.88 14.25 24.13
N GLY A 735 51.51 13.14 23.78
CA GLY A 735 51.86 12.09 24.73
C GLY A 735 52.52 12.71 25.94
N ASN A 736 51.89 12.61 27.09
CA ASN A 736 52.56 12.86 28.34
C ASN A 736 53.84 12.08 28.34
N ASP A 737 54.93 12.77 28.42
CA ASP A 737 56.27 12.43 28.81
C ASP A 737 56.61 10.95 29.12
N VAL A 738 56.21 10.09 28.30
CA VAL A 738 56.25 8.69 28.56
C VAL A 738 57.50 8.02 27.99
N PHE A 739 58.23 8.76 27.14
CA PHE A 739 59.46 8.28 26.58
C PHE A 739 60.66 9.26 26.81
N GLY A 740 60.54 10.19 27.75
CA GLY A 740 61.54 11.24 27.91
C GLY A 740 61.58 12.23 26.74
N TRP A 741 60.51 12.34 26.05
CA TRP A 741 60.31 13.19 24.89
C TRP A 741 59.68 14.48 25.37
N THR A 742 60.37 15.56 25.21
CA THR A 742 59.85 16.83 25.71
C THR A 742 58.67 17.32 24.93
N LYS A 743 57.75 17.89 25.67
CA LYS A 743 56.48 18.56 25.21
C LYS A 743 56.60 19.52 24.03
N ASN A 744 57.88 19.84 23.64
CA ASN A 744 58.26 20.84 22.66
C ASN A 744 58.88 20.26 21.37
N SER A 745 58.77 18.95 21.13
CA SER A 745 59.31 18.43 19.88
C SER A 745 58.22 18.67 18.77
N PRO A 746 58.54 19.44 17.74
CA PRO A 746 57.61 19.77 16.66
C PRO A 746 57.16 18.53 15.84
N ASP A 747 57.78 17.41 16.08
CA ASP A 747 57.58 16.17 15.28
C ASP A 747 56.49 15.22 15.82
N TYR A 748 55.87 15.58 16.96
CA TYR A 748 54.83 14.77 17.66
C TYR A 748 53.42 15.24 17.55
N LYS A 749 53.12 16.20 16.72
CA LYS A 749 51.76 16.63 16.48
C LYS A 749 51.16 15.73 15.43
N TYR A 750 50.30 14.80 15.88
CA TYR A 750 49.42 14.05 14.99
C TYR A 750 48.34 14.99 14.49
N ASN A 751 48.69 15.82 13.53
CA ASN A 751 47.72 16.72 12.90
C ASN A 751 46.84 15.94 11.93
N GLU A 752 46.01 15.07 12.47
CA GLU A 752 45.07 14.22 11.72
C GLU A 752 43.77 14.91 11.42
N GLY A 753 43.84 16.11 10.94
CA GLY A 753 42.69 16.90 10.54
C GLY A 753 42.50 18.16 11.38
N THR A 754 41.51 18.93 11.05
CA THR A 754 41.14 20.17 11.72
C THR A 754 40.11 19.88 12.82
N SER A 755 40.32 20.42 14.00
CA SER A 755 39.42 20.29 15.15
C SER A 755 38.02 20.74 14.83
N PHE A 756 37.02 19.98 15.30
CA PHE A 756 35.62 20.33 15.14
C PHE A 756 35.27 21.56 15.97
N PRO A 757 34.56 22.56 15.43
CA PRO A 757 34.22 23.78 16.16
C PRO A 757 33.38 23.51 17.42
N GLN A 758 32.61 22.44 17.45
CA GLN A 758 31.74 22.02 18.56
C GLN A 758 32.20 20.68 19.17
N ALA A 759 33.49 20.37 19.14
CA ALA A 759 34.03 19.06 19.50
C ALA A 759 33.50 18.51 20.82
N LYS A 760 33.44 19.34 21.88
CA LYS A 760 32.90 18.96 23.19
C LYS A 760 31.42 18.58 23.14
N VAL A 761 30.58 19.40 22.50
CA VAL A 761 29.15 19.18 22.38
C VAL A 761 28.86 17.88 21.60
N ILE A 762 29.63 17.66 20.53
CA ILE A 762 29.53 16.47 19.71
C ILE A 762 29.84 15.21 20.51
N LEU A 763 30.97 15.22 21.23
CA LEU A 763 31.42 14.07 22.04
C LEU A 763 30.43 13.77 23.18
N GLU A 764 30.00 14.78 23.91
CA GLU A 764 29.02 14.64 24.99
C GLU A 764 27.68 14.06 24.45
N SER A 765 27.24 14.51 23.27
CA SER A 765 26.05 14.00 22.64
C SER A 765 26.17 12.53 22.23
N MET A 766 27.32 12.11 21.70
CA MET A 766 27.60 10.72 21.35
C MET A 766 27.61 9.84 22.59
N LEU A 767 28.40 10.22 23.62
CA LEU A 767 28.51 9.46 24.86
C LEU A 767 27.20 9.35 25.62
N ALA A 768 26.40 10.39 25.63
CA ALA A 768 25.07 10.36 26.22
C ALA A 768 24.12 9.36 25.49
N ALA A 769 24.17 9.33 24.15
CA ALA A 769 23.39 8.40 23.36
C ALA A 769 23.82 6.94 23.53
N ASP A 770 25.14 6.71 23.67
CA ASP A 770 25.69 5.38 23.87
C ASP A 770 25.42 4.86 25.28
N ASN A 771 25.67 5.68 26.31
CA ASN A 771 25.42 5.31 27.71
C ASN A 771 23.94 5.03 27.99
N ALA A 772 23.03 5.70 27.31
CA ALA A 772 21.60 5.40 27.40
C ALA A 772 21.23 4.01 26.87
N ALA A 773 22.10 3.42 26.04
CA ALA A 773 21.89 2.11 25.42
C ALA A 773 22.58 0.97 26.16
N ILE A 774 23.49 1.29 27.07
CA ILE A 774 24.25 0.31 27.85
C ILE A 774 23.76 0.36 29.28
N THR A 775 23.29 -0.76 29.77
CA THR A 775 22.66 -0.87 31.11
C THR A 775 23.68 -0.99 32.25
N ASP A 776 24.94 -1.31 31.92
CA ASP A 776 25.96 -1.55 32.94
C ASP A 776 27.37 -1.32 32.33
N GLY A 777 27.98 -0.21 32.66
CA GLY A 777 29.31 0.15 32.19
C GLY A 777 29.39 1.55 31.55
N SER A 778 30.56 1.97 31.10
CA SER A 778 30.81 3.22 30.37
C SER A 778 31.27 2.96 28.95
N CYS A 779 30.80 3.79 28.02
CA CYS A 779 31.24 3.77 26.63
C CYS A 779 32.57 4.48 26.42
N ARG A 780 33.34 3.93 25.48
CA ARG A 780 34.54 4.56 24.91
C ARG A 780 34.39 4.65 23.41
N VAL A 781 34.65 5.81 22.86
CA VAL A 781 34.55 6.06 21.41
C VAL A 781 35.89 5.71 20.76
N PHE A 782 35.87 4.82 19.79
CA PHE A 782 37.02 4.55 18.93
C PHE A 782 37.37 5.74 18.04
N THR A 783 38.65 6.06 17.94
CA THR A 783 39.18 7.01 16.95
C THR A 783 40.18 6.32 16.03
N ARG A 784 40.48 6.92 14.87
CA ARG A 784 41.50 6.41 13.94
C ARG A 784 42.93 6.75 14.36
N THR A 785 43.11 7.56 15.42
CA THR A 785 44.40 8.02 15.90
C THR A 785 45.12 6.91 16.67
N PRO A 786 46.39 6.55 16.33
CA PRO A 786 47.15 5.60 17.11
C PRO A 786 47.60 6.25 18.42
N TYR A 787 47.70 5.44 19.45
CA TYR A 787 48.18 5.87 20.74
C TYR A 787 49.65 5.39 21.01
N LEU A 788 50.50 6.29 21.48
CA LEU A 788 51.87 5.99 21.90
C LEU A 788 51.93 5.53 23.35
N TYR A 789 52.33 4.28 23.57
CA TYR A 789 52.47 3.73 24.92
C TYR A 789 53.88 3.94 25.48
N SER A 790 53.96 4.16 26.80
CA SER A 790 55.22 4.39 27.51
C SER A 790 56.17 3.17 27.55
N ALA A 791 57.41 3.40 27.23
CA ALA A 791 58.50 2.44 27.40
C ALA A 791 58.71 2.01 28.86
N ALA A 792 58.27 2.77 29.86
CA ALA A 792 58.48 2.43 31.27
C ALA A 792 57.73 1.20 31.71
N TYR A 793 56.55 0.91 31.09
CA TYR A 793 55.80 -0.32 31.34
C TYR A 793 56.24 -1.50 30.45
N ALA A 794 57.03 -1.23 29.45
CA ALA A 794 57.50 -2.21 28.49
C ALA A 794 58.84 -2.87 28.84
N SER A 795 59.38 -2.58 30.02
CA SER A 795 60.70 -3.10 30.45
C SER A 795 60.78 -4.63 30.62
N GLY A 796 59.62 -5.34 30.52
CA GLY A 796 59.58 -6.80 30.54
C GLY A 796 59.27 -7.46 29.20
N LEU A 797 59.00 -6.70 28.11
CA LEU A 797 58.68 -7.23 26.81
C LEU A 797 59.93 -7.35 25.91
N HIS A 798 60.01 -8.46 25.16
CA HIS A 798 61.10 -8.70 24.20
C HIS A 798 61.04 -7.64 23.07
N SER A 799 62.12 -7.33 22.45
CA SER A 799 62.25 -6.33 21.41
C SER A 799 61.35 -6.58 20.16
N SER A 800 61.05 -7.83 19.88
CA SER A 800 60.10 -8.23 18.84
C SER A 800 58.66 -7.90 19.21
N ASP A 801 58.31 -8.01 20.51
CA ASP A 801 56.96 -7.80 21.00
C ASP A 801 56.60 -6.29 21.08
N ARG A 802 57.64 -5.43 21.26
CA ARG A 802 57.45 -3.99 21.27
C ARG A 802 56.99 -3.41 19.95
N LYS A 803 57.49 -3.97 18.84
CA LYS A 803 57.11 -3.53 17.50
C LYS A 803 55.65 -3.79 17.21
N ASP A 804 55.21 -4.95 17.58
CA ASP A 804 53.81 -5.39 17.39
C ASP A 804 52.86 -4.68 18.35
N PHE A 805 53.33 -4.38 19.57
CA PHE A 805 52.53 -3.70 20.59
C PHE A 805 52.21 -2.25 20.22
N LEU A 806 53.19 -1.50 19.75
CA LEU A 806 53.06 -0.07 19.40
C LEU A 806 52.22 0.16 18.14
N SER A 807 52.19 -0.77 17.21
CA SER A 807 51.35 -0.70 16.00
C SER A 807 49.87 -1.00 16.25
N ARG A 808 49.53 -1.44 17.44
CA ARG A 808 48.21 -2.04 17.77
C ARG A 808 47.34 -1.24 18.75
N MET A 809 47.83 -0.12 19.26
CA MET A 809 47.04 0.71 20.18
C MET A 809 46.30 1.80 19.44
N VAL A 810 45.05 1.99 19.84
CA VAL A 810 44.19 3.03 19.33
C VAL A 810 43.75 3.96 20.44
N THR A 811 43.50 5.19 20.08
CA THR A 811 42.97 6.19 21.00
C THR A 811 41.48 6.06 21.14
N THR A 812 41.00 6.05 22.38
CA THR A 812 39.59 6.09 22.72
C THR A 812 39.28 7.32 23.56
N LEU A 813 38.06 7.83 23.48
CA LEU A 813 37.58 8.99 24.23
C LEU A 813 36.55 8.53 25.28
N GLU A 814 36.66 9.08 26.50
CA GLU A 814 35.78 8.75 27.64
C GLU A 814 35.16 10.01 28.24
N ASP A 815 33.97 9.84 28.82
CA ASP A 815 33.22 10.89 29.48
C ASP A 815 33.91 11.44 30.76
N THR A 816 34.63 10.56 31.46
CA THR A 816 35.23 10.90 32.77
C THR A 816 36.50 11.76 32.72
N VAL A 817 36.91 12.18 31.56
CA VAL A 817 38.20 12.87 31.39
C VAL A 817 38.07 14.27 30.87
N ILE A 818 36.98 14.94 31.18
CA ILE A 818 36.85 16.39 31.01
C ILE A 818 37.35 17.05 32.29
N TYR A 819 38.69 17.22 32.43
CA TYR A 819 39.24 17.99 33.50
C TYR A 819 39.75 19.36 33.00
N GLY A 820 39.07 20.41 33.54
CA GLY A 820 39.56 21.78 33.61
C GLY A 820 40.06 22.41 32.31
N ASP A 821 39.56 23.54 32.05
CA ASP A 821 39.90 24.65 31.15
C ASP A 821 40.72 24.43 29.84
N SER A 822 41.25 23.23 29.54
CA SER A 822 42.04 23.02 28.33
C SER A 822 42.24 21.54 28.00
N GLY A 823 41.26 20.87 27.45
CA GLY A 823 41.53 19.63 26.72
C GLY A 823 40.89 18.35 27.24
N PHE A 824 40.58 17.52 26.32
CA PHE A 824 40.16 16.12 26.55
C PHE A 824 41.40 15.29 26.91
N SER A 825 41.38 14.43 27.93
CA SER A 825 42.37 13.41 28.04
C SER A 825 41.94 12.14 27.33
N VAL A 826 42.87 11.62 26.61
CA VAL A 826 42.71 10.41 25.77
C VAL A 826 43.12 9.21 26.62
N LEU A 827 42.20 8.25 26.76
CA LEU A 827 42.46 7.02 27.49
C LEU A 827 42.47 5.79 26.56
N TRP A 828 43.22 4.86 26.94
CA TRP A 828 43.70 3.63 26.32
C TRP A 828 42.67 2.63 25.79
N GLY A 829 42.79 2.18 24.56
CA GLY A 829 42.10 1.00 24.06
C GLY A 829 43.00 -0.25 24.09
N HIS A 830 42.68 -1.20 24.94
CA HIS A 830 43.35 -2.50 24.92
C HIS A 830 42.43 -3.49 24.19
N THR A 831 42.92 -4.13 23.15
CA THR A 831 42.17 -5.17 22.41
C THR A 831 42.25 -6.53 23.06
N ALA A 832 42.96 -6.69 24.17
CA ALA A 832 43.07 -7.95 24.85
C ALA A 832 41.91 -8.14 25.81
N ALA A 833 41.20 -9.21 25.59
CA ALA A 833 40.29 -9.86 26.52
C ALA A 833 39.54 -8.92 27.45
N ILE A 834 38.33 -8.72 27.14
CA ILE A 834 37.30 -8.15 28.02
C ILE A 834 37.44 -8.87 29.37
N GLY A 835 38.22 -8.27 30.29
CA GLY A 835 38.12 -8.61 31.69
C GLY A 835 36.74 -8.19 32.21
N PRO A 836 36.31 -8.65 33.37
CA PRO A 836 34.95 -8.45 33.88
C PRO A 836 34.61 -7.00 34.25
N ASN A 837 35.41 -6.02 33.88
CA ASN A 837 35.14 -4.58 34.03
C ASN A 837 34.56 -4.07 32.70
N LEU A 838 33.32 -3.97 32.64
CA LEU A 838 32.30 -3.49 31.74
C LEU A 838 32.67 -2.16 31.00
N LEU A 839 33.70 -2.17 30.17
CA LEU A 839 34.00 -1.10 29.24
C LEU A 839 33.60 -1.52 27.83
N TYR A 840 32.80 -0.72 27.21
CA TYR A 840 32.29 -0.99 25.86
C TYR A 840 33.00 -0.07 24.87
N TYR A 841 33.43 -0.62 23.75
CA TYR A 841 34.10 0.13 22.68
C TYR A 841 33.12 0.38 21.53
N CYS A 842 32.85 1.66 21.28
CA CYS A 842 31.82 2.13 20.37
C CYS A 842 32.48 2.71 19.11
N ALA A 843 32.23 2.08 17.97
CA ALA A 843 32.63 2.61 16.67
C ALA A 843 31.50 3.49 16.12
N HIS A 844 31.82 4.77 15.85
CA HIS A 844 30.88 5.73 15.25
C HIS A 844 31.22 5.93 13.77
N PRO A 845 30.50 5.27 12.86
CA PRO A 845 30.69 5.48 11.44
C PRO A 845 30.50 6.94 11.07
N SER A 846 31.43 7.47 10.29
CA SER A 846 31.41 8.86 9.85
C SER A 846 31.72 8.95 8.36
N PHE A 847 31.17 9.92 7.69
CA PHE A 847 31.35 10.17 6.26
C PHE A 847 31.05 11.62 5.94
N THR A 848 31.31 12.02 4.70
CA THR A 848 30.89 13.37 4.26
C THR A 848 29.78 13.27 3.23
N LEU A 849 28.93 14.29 3.22
CA LEU A 849 27.91 14.51 2.20
C LEU A 849 28.06 15.90 1.59
N PRO A 850 27.57 16.12 0.36
CA PRO A 850 27.49 17.46 -0.21
C PRO A 850 26.66 18.38 0.69
N GLU A 851 27.10 19.59 0.92
CA GLU A 851 26.38 20.62 1.69
C GLU A 851 25.03 20.96 1.10
N THR A 852 24.87 20.77 -0.21
CA THR A 852 23.61 20.94 -0.96
C THR A 852 22.64 19.77 -0.80
N THR A 853 22.96 18.74 0.02
CA THR A 853 22.02 17.66 0.30
C THR A 853 20.80 18.22 1.02
N GLN A 854 19.63 17.93 0.48
CA GLN A 854 18.35 18.46 0.95
C GLN A 854 17.87 17.78 2.21
N ILE A 855 17.09 18.51 3.00
CA ILE A 855 16.49 18.03 4.25
C ILE A 855 14.98 18.26 4.17
N ASP A 856 14.20 17.23 4.50
CA ASP A 856 12.75 17.30 4.56
C ASP A 856 12.24 17.97 5.85
N ALA A 857 10.93 18.16 5.94
CA ALA A 857 10.27 18.80 7.08
C ALA A 857 10.45 18.06 8.42
N ASN A 858 10.88 16.81 8.39
CA ASN A 858 11.12 15.98 9.58
C ASN A 858 12.60 16.01 10.01
N GLY A 859 13.43 16.81 9.34
CA GLY A 859 14.87 16.87 9.60
C GLY A 859 15.63 15.67 9.01
N LYS A 860 15.08 15.02 7.99
CA LYS A 860 15.66 13.84 7.36
C LYS A 860 16.27 14.19 6.00
N LEU A 861 17.48 13.65 5.74
CA LEU A 861 18.15 13.80 4.44
C LEU A 861 17.38 13.11 3.32
N VAL A 862 17.32 13.78 2.18
CA VAL A 862 16.69 13.31 0.95
C VAL A 862 17.77 13.12 -0.13
N PHE A 863 17.75 11.95 -0.79
CA PHE A 863 18.75 11.56 -1.79
C PHE A 863 18.13 11.27 -3.16
#